data_f3ea86b71f85be1d5d91aaf94237bef2
#
_entry.id   f3ea86b71f85be1d5d91aaf94237bef2
#
_cell.length_a   1.000
_cell.length_b   1.000
_cell.length_c   1.000
_cell.angle_alpha   90.00
_cell.angle_beta   90.00
_cell.angle_gamma   90.00
#
_symmetry.space_group_name_H-M   'P 1'
#
loop_
_entity.id
_entity.type
_entity.pdbx_description
1 polymer ?
#
loop_
_entity_poly.entity_id
_entity_poly.type
_entity_poly.pdbx_seq_one_letter_code
_entity_poly.pdbx_strand_id
1 'polypeptide(L)'
;MAQGQSGLLHATTGSGKTYAVWLGILMCFMATAKLKRAQNAPNSGAKRKLAGAPLTVLWITPMRALAADTQRALQLPLDALQEDGTFELWTVGARSGDTSSAERSAQNTRLPTVLVTTPESLSLFLSRADAAVSLGSVQAVVVDEWHELMGNKRGVQTQLALARLKTFNPALLVWGMSATLGNLHDARHTLLGSSDGVLVQGAVAKKLVIDTLLPAVAQRFPWAGHLGLTMLPQVIAEIATSATTLVFTNTRSQSEIWYQAILQARPDWAGLIALHHGSLDRGVREWVEAGLKSGELRSVVCTSSLDLGVDFLPVERVLQIGSPKGVARLLQRAGRSGHAPGRPSRITLVPTHSLEIIEAVAARCAAAGGCIEARPSPRQPLDVLVQHLVTVALGGGFVPSELLQEVRSTAAYADLSDDSWAWVLAFVHKGGESLGAYPDYQRAAPDDTGVWRVSSALLARRHRMNIGTIVSDASMAVQYLKGAKIGTVEESFAARLKPGDCFSFGGRLLELVRIHDMTAWVRKASGHRAAVPRWNGGRMPLSNTLADAVVEQLAQAEQGRFDSPELQRVQPLLELQQQWSALPTPATLLAEVLTSRDGTHLFLYPFAGRNVHLGLAGLLAWRAAQIAPRTFSIAVNDYGFELLCAEPVDWQNTLAGLLSIVQPAMLLDEVLASLNAGELAQRRFREIARVSGLVFQGYPGEKRSNKQLQASSSLFYEVFRKYDPGNQLLQQAQAELLAEELDIARLQQSLARMAAQKLVVKQLVRPTPFSFPLMVERLREKLSNESMADRIARMVQQLEHDAGGDGDEAAENQALSGISQALAMGQDTLALPTKRIRTSRRQSK
;
A
#
# COMPACT_ATOMS: atom_id res chain seq x y z
N MET A 1 -26.02 -16.80 -7.38
CA MET A 1 -25.15 -17.67 -8.19
C MET A 1 -25.93 -18.81 -8.82
N ALA A 2 -26.50 -19.74 -8.03
CA ALA A 2 -27.32 -20.83 -8.60
C ALA A 2 -28.52 -20.38 -9.45
N GLN A 3 -28.95 -19.14 -9.32
CA GLN A 3 -30.00 -18.50 -10.13
C GLN A 3 -29.45 -17.74 -11.36
N GLY A 4 -28.18 -17.92 -11.71
CA GLY A 4 -27.56 -17.24 -12.86
C GLY A 4 -27.28 -15.74 -12.64
N GLN A 5 -27.19 -15.26 -11.38
CA GLN A 5 -26.96 -13.85 -11.07
C GLN A 5 -25.51 -13.57 -10.72
N SER A 6 -24.96 -12.46 -11.25
CA SER A 6 -23.67 -11.89 -10.84
C SER A 6 -23.81 -11.06 -9.57
N GLY A 7 -22.73 -10.86 -8.80
CA GLY A 7 -22.83 -10.10 -7.55
C GLY A 7 -21.52 -9.88 -6.80
N LEU A 8 -21.67 -9.31 -5.61
CA LEU A 8 -20.60 -9.10 -4.63
C LEU A 8 -20.98 -9.75 -3.28
N LEU A 9 -20.11 -10.62 -2.78
CA LEU A 9 -20.22 -11.19 -1.44
C LEU A 9 -19.29 -10.40 -0.50
N HIS A 10 -19.88 -9.77 0.50
CA HIS A 10 -19.15 -9.08 1.56
C HIS A 10 -19.35 -9.80 2.88
N ALA A 11 -18.27 -10.25 3.51
CA ALA A 11 -18.29 -10.83 4.84
C ALA A 11 -16.90 -10.79 5.48
N THR A 12 -16.84 -10.83 6.80
CA THR A 12 -15.59 -10.80 7.55
C THR A 12 -14.61 -11.91 7.15
N THR A 13 -13.32 -11.68 7.38
CA THR A 13 -12.28 -12.70 7.13
C THR A 13 -12.52 -13.94 8.00
N GLY A 14 -12.31 -15.13 7.43
CA GLY A 14 -12.53 -16.40 8.13
C GLY A 14 -14.00 -16.82 8.23
N SER A 15 -14.93 -16.15 7.52
CA SER A 15 -16.37 -16.49 7.49
C SER A 15 -16.75 -17.57 6.45
N GLY A 16 -15.77 -18.13 5.72
CA GLY A 16 -16.01 -19.15 4.70
C GLY A 16 -16.44 -18.63 3.33
N LYS A 17 -16.18 -17.34 3.01
CA LYS A 17 -16.53 -16.72 1.71
C LYS A 17 -16.11 -17.56 0.50
N THR A 18 -14.87 -18.05 0.51
CA THR A 18 -14.29 -18.85 -0.59
C THR A 18 -15.15 -20.10 -0.85
N TYR A 19 -15.52 -20.83 0.20
CA TYR A 19 -16.37 -22.01 0.07
C TYR A 19 -17.81 -21.65 -0.33
N ALA A 20 -18.36 -20.55 0.20
CA ALA A 20 -19.71 -20.12 -0.17
C ALA A 20 -19.82 -19.84 -1.68
N VAL A 21 -18.85 -19.14 -2.25
CA VAL A 21 -18.80 -18.84 -3.68
C VAL A 21 -18.48 -20.12 -4.49
N TRP A 22 -17.50 -20.89 -4.04
CA TRP A 22 -17.09 -22.11 -4.74
C TRP A 22 -18.19 -23.17 -4.82
N LEU A 23 -18.84 -23.49 -3.71
CA LEU A 23 -19.95 -24.41 -3.68
C LEU A 23 -21.13 -23.91 -4.53
N GLY A 24 -21.40 -22.59 -4.51
CA GLY A 24 -22.39 -21.96 -5.38
C GLY A 24 -22.09 -22.19 -6.88
N ILE A 25 -20.81 -22.10 -7.28
CA ILE A 25 -20.36 -22.41 -8.64
C ILE A 25 -20.57 -23.90 -8.95
N LEU A 26 -20.10 -24.79 -8.08
CA LEU A 26 -20.26 -26.23 -8.28
C LEU A 26 -21.73 -26.63 -8.42
N MET A 27 -22.63 -26.02 -7.64
CA MET A 27 -24.09 -26.22 -7.76
C MET A 27 -24.61 -25.79 -9.14
N CYS A 28 -24.14 -24.67 -9.70
CA CYS A 28 -24.53 -24.22 -11.04
C CYS A 28 -24.19 -25.26 -12.13
N PHE A 29 -23.04 -25.91 -11.99
CA PHE A 29 -22.54 -26.84 -13.00
C PHE A 29 -22.85 -28.33 -12.71
N MET A 30 -23.42 -28.66 -11.57
CA MET A 30 -23.67 -30.04 -11.15
C MET A 30 -24.59 -30.79 -12.14
N ALA A 31 -25.65 -30.18 -12.61
CA ALA A 31 -26.56 -30.78 -13.58
C ALA A 31 -25.85 -31.08 -14.92
N THR A 32 -25.06 -30.13 -15.40
CA THR A 32 -24.28 -30.27 -16.64
C THR A 32 -23.18 -31.33 -16.50
N ALA A 33 -22.51 -31.41 -15.34
CA ALA A 33 -21.49 -32.42 -15.06
C ALA A 33 -22.09 -33.82 -15.04
N LYS A 34 -23.26 -34.01 -14.41
CA LYS A 34 -24.01 -35.29 -14.40
C LYS A 34 -24.50 -35.70 -15.77
N LEU A 35 -25.00 -34.80 -16.60
CA LEU A 35 -25.41 -35.08 -17.98
C LEU A 35 -24.25 -35.53 -18.84
N LYS A 36 -23.11 -34.87 -18.77
CA LYS A 36 -21.88 -35.25 -19.51
C LYS A 36 -21.37 -36.62 -19.07
N ARG A 37 -21.48 -36.98 -17.79
CA ARG A 37 -21.16 -38.31 -17.28
C ARG A 37 -22.08 -39.36 -17.88
N ALA A 38 -23.38 -39.11 -17.91
CA ALA A 38 -24.35 -40.06 -18.51
C ALA A 38 -24.10 -40.28 -20.01
N GLN A 39 -23.73 -39.25 -20.75
CA GLN A 39 -23.39 -39.35 -22.18
C GLN A 39 -22.05 -40.04 -22.46
N ASN A 40 -21.10 -39.98 -21.51
CA ASN A 40 -19.79 -40.61 -21.61
C ASN A 40 -19.73 -42.02 -20.95
N ALA A 41 -20.84 -42.55 -20.43
CA ALA A 41 -20.90 -43.91 -19.93
C ALA A 41 -20.51 -44.90 -21.04
N PRO A 42 -19.62 -45.86 -20.80
CA PRO A 42 -19.01 -46.66 -21.86
C PRO A 42 -20.04 -47.62 -22.46
N ASN A 43 -20.53 -47.30 -23.66
CA ASN A 43 -21.02 -48.30 -24.55
C ASN A 43 -19.81 -48.94 -25.25
N SER A 44 -19.48 -50.16 -24.78
CA SER A 44 -18.49 -51.07 -25.38
C SER A 44 -17.02 -50.64 -25.57
N GLY A 45 -16.15 -51.17 -24.77
CA GLY A 45 -14.88 -51.84 -25.16
C GLY A 45 -13.66 -51.01 -25.57
N ALA A 46 -13.75 -49.73 -25.81
CA ALA A 46 -12.59 -48.88 -26.14
C ALA A 46 -12.31 -47.90 -25.02
N LYS A 47 -11.12 -47.97 -24.35
CA LYS A 47 -10.58 -46.96 -23.46
C LYS A 47 -10.28 -45.67 -24.25
N ARG A 48 -11.30 -44.89 -24.61
CA ARG A 48 -11.11 -43.52 -25.10
C ARG A 48 -10.55 -42.71 -23.94
N LYS A 49 -9.36 -42.16 -24.07
CA LYS A 49 -8.86 -41.11 -23.14
C LYS A 49 -9.91 -40.01 -23.12
N LEU A 50 -10.69 -39.92 -22.05
CA LEU A 50 -11.66 -38.87 -21.86
C LEU A 50 -10.93 -37.52 -21.91
N ALA A 51 -11.29 -36.69 -22.87
CA ALA A 51 -10.78 -35.31 -22.92
C ALA A 51 -11.33 -34.58 -21.71
N GLY A 52 -10.45 -34.03 -20.86
CA GLY A 52 -10.86 -33.26 -19.65
C GLY A 52 -11.76 -32.10 -20.03
N ALA A 53 -12.47 -31.51 -19.06
CA ALA A 53 -13.34 -30.38 -19.28
C ALA A 53 -12.55 -29.11 -19.69
N PRO A 54 -13.11 -28.22 -20.54
CA PRO A 54 -12.47 -26.97 -20.93
C PRO A 54 -12.38 -26.02 -19.75
N LEU A 55 -11.61 -24.92 -19.88
CA LEU A 55 -11.57 -23.86 -18.88
C LEU A 55 -12.98 -23.28 -18.69
N THR A 56 -13.53 -23.44 -17.51
CA THR A 56 -14.91 -23.06 -17.17
C THR A 56 -14.96 -21.95 -16.13
N VAL A 57 -14.01 -21.96 -15.19
CA VAL A 57 -13.96 -21.00 -14.07
C VAL A 57 -12.61 -20.30 -14.01
N LEU A 58 -12.65 -18.97 -13.97
CA LEU A 58 -11.50 -18.14 -13.62
C LEU A 58 -11.62 -17.62 -12.19
N TRP A 59 -10.56 -17.74 -11.41
CA TRP A 59 -10.47 -17.21 -10.06
C TRP A 59 -9.33 -16.22 -10.00
N ILE A 60 -9.64 -14.91 -9.91
CA ILE A 60 -8.66 -13.82 -9.95
C ILE A 60 -8.30 -13.45 -8.51
N THR A 61 -7.02 -13.51 -8.17
CA THR A 61 -6.49 -13.13 -6.85
C THR A 61 -5.56 -11.92 -6.97
N PRO A 62 -5.54 -11.00 -5.99
CA PRO A 62 -4.66 -9.83 -6.05
C PRO A 62 -3.18 -10.16 -5.84
N MET A 63 -2.86 -11.28 -5.19
CA MET A 63 -1.51 -11.65 -4.81
C MET A 63 -1.15 -13.06 -5.24
N ARG A 64 0.14 -13.26 -5.61
CA ARG A 64 0.67 -14.57 -6.03
C ARG A 64 0.63 -15.61 -4.90
N ALA A 65 0.91 -15.19 -3.66
CA ALA A 65 0.86 -16.07 -2.50
C ALA A 65 -0.53 -16.66 -2.27
N LEU A 66 -1.59 -15.86 -2.47
CA LEU A 66 -2.99 -16.32 -2.40
C LEU A 66 -3.32 -17.41 -3.43
N ALA A 67 -2.72 -17.37 -4.61
CA ALA A 67 -3.08 -18.29 -5.69
C ALA A 67 -2.86 -19.77 -5.31
N ALA A 68 -1.79 -20.08 -4.60
CA ALA A 68 -1.49 -21.45 -4.17
C ALA A 68 -2.44 -21.93 -3.07
N ASP A 69 -2.80 -21.05 -2.11
CA ASP A 69 -3.72 -21.40 -1.03
C ASP A 69 -5.16 -21.51 -1.56
N THR A 70 -5.58 -20.58 -2.42
CA THR A 70 -6.87 -20.66 -3.12
C THR A 70 -6.97 -21.95 -3.94
N GLN A 71 -5.92 -22.33 -4.70
CA GLN A 71 -5.91 -23.57 -5.45
C GLN A 71 -6.19 -24.76 -4.54
N ARG A 72 -5.52 -24.86 -3.38
CA ARG A 72 -5.74 -25.97 -2.42
C ARG A 72 -7.15 -25.93 -1.84
N ALA A 73 -7.65 -24.74 -1.49
CA ALA A 73 -9.00 -24.58 -0.94
C ALA A 73 -10.10 -24.98 -1.94
N LEU A 74 -9.90 -24.73 -3.23
CA LEU A 74 -10.83 -25.14 -4.28
C LEU A 74 -10.72 -26.65 -4.60
N GLN A 75 -9.54 -27.24 -4.48
CA GLN A 75 -9.29 -28.65 -4.77
C GLN A 75 -10.01 -29.56 -3.74
N LEU A 76 -9.95 -29.24 -2.45
CA LEU A 76 -10.51 -30.10 -1.39
C LEU A 76 -11.99 -30.50 -1.59
N PRO A 77 -12.95 -29.56 -1.82
CA PRO A 77 -14.35 -29.98 -2.08
C PRO A 77 -14.52 -30.67 -3.42
N LEU A 78 -13.64 -30.35 -4.39
CA LEU A 78 -13.70 -31.00 -5.71
C LEU A 78 -13.30 -32.46 -5.62
N ASP A 79 -12.23 -32.80 -4.87
CA ASP A 79 -11.78 -34.18 -4.65
C ASP A 79 -12.91 -35.04 -4.05
N ALA A 80 -13.59 -34.52 -3.02
CA ALA A 80 -14.72 -35.22 -2.41
C ALA A 80 -15.89 -35.48 -3.39
N LEU A 81 -16.17 -34.52 -4.30
CA LEU A 81 -17.18 -34.70 -5.35
C LEU A 81 -16.72 -35.59 -6.49
N GLN A 82 -15.42 -35.72 -6.71
CA GLN A 82 -14.84 -36.63 -7.70
C GLN A 82 -14.90 -38.10 -7.25
N GLU A 83 -14.77 -38.36 -5.94
CA GLU A 83 -14.98 -39.71 -5.38
C GLU A 83 -16.36 -40.26 -5.71
N ASP A 84 -17.40 -39.40 -5.75
CA ASP A 84 -18.75 -39.75 -6.19
C ASP A 84 -18.90 -39.83 -7.73
N GLY A 85 -17.81 -39.64 -8.48
CA GLY A 85 -17.77 -39.55 -9.93
C GLY A 85 -18.46 -38.34 -10.53
N THR A 86 -18.82 -37.33 -9.71
CA THR A 86 -19.30 -36.02 -10.15
C THR A 86 -18.06 -35.15 -10.38
N PHE A 87 -17.98 -34.35 -11.45
CA PHE A 87 -16.83 -33.54 -11.81
C PHE A 87 -15.50 -34.29 -12.08
N GLU A 88 -15.57 -35.58 -12.42
CA GLU A 88 -14.40 -36.44 -12.67
C GLU A 88 -13.35 -35.82 -13.64
N LEU A 89 -13.81 -35.01 -14.59
CA LEU A 89 -12.96 -34.36 -15.60
C LEU A 89 -12.50 -32.95 -15.22
N TRP A 90 -12.86 -32.47 -14.05
CA TRP A 90 -12.48 -31.14 -13.61
C TRP A 90 -11.09 -31.15 -12.96
N THR A 91 -10.32 -30.12 -13.24
CA THR A 91 -8.98 -29.94 -12.68
C THR A 91 -8.83 -28.50 -12.20
N VAL A 92 -8.11 -28.29 -11.08
CA VAL A 92 -7.76 -26.97 -10.56
C VAL A 92 -6.27 -26.73 -10.77
N GLY A 93 -5.92 -25.58 -11.32
CA GLY A 93 -4.53 -25.17 -11.49
C GLY A 93 -4.32 -23.70 -11.23
N ALA A 94 -3.08 -23.29 -10.98
CA ALA A 94 -2.74 -21.89 -10.77
C ALA A 94 -1.79 -21.38 -11.86
N ARG A 95 -2.00 -20.12 -12.29
CA ARG A 95 -1.11 -19.40 -13.21
C ARG A 95 -0.80 -18.02 -12.67
N SER A 96 0.41 -17.85 -12.18
CA SER A 96 0.93 -16.61 -11.67
C SER A 96 2.39 -16.40 -12.09
N GLY A 97 3.03 -15.32 -11.66
CA GLY A 97 4.46 -15.13 -11.84
C GLY A 97 5.33 -16.22 -11.23
N ASP A 98 4.79 -16.95 -10.25
CA ASP A 98 5.52 -17.98 -9.49
C ASP A 98 5.30 -19.42 -10.01
N THR A 99 4.41 -19.61 -10.99
CA THR A 99 4.15 -20.92 -11.61
C THR A 99 5.42 -21.44 -12.33
N SER A 100 5.76 -22.70 -12.12
CA SER A 100 6.95 -23.33 -12.71
C SER A 100 6.92 -23.34 -14.24
N SER A 101 8.09 -23.40 -14.88
CA SER A 101 8.19 -23.47 -16.35
C SER A 101 7.54 -24.72 -16.93
N ALA A 102 7.67 -25.86 -16.26
CA ALA A 102 7.05 -27.11 -16.66
C ALA A 102 5.52 -27.02 -16.63
N GLU A 103 4.97 -26.52 -15.54
CA GLU A 103 3.54 -26.31 -15.41
C GLU A 103 2.99 -25.27 -16.40
N ARG A 104 3.75 -24.17 -16.64
CA ARG A 104 3.40 -23.20 -17.69
C ARG A 104 3.34 -23.84 -19.08
N SER A 105 4.29 -24.70 -19.40
CA SER A 105 4.32 -25.42 -20.69
C SER A 105 3.12 -26.36 -20.82
N ALA A 106 2.78 -27.10 -19.79
CA ALA A 106 1.59 -27.96 -19.76
C ALA A 106 0.30 -27.15 -19.96
N GLN A 107 0.18 -26.01 -19.26
CA GLN A 107 -0.97 -25.12 -19.38
C GLN A 107 -1.04 -24.37 -20.72
N ASN A 108 0.06 -24.21 -21.44
CA ASN A 108 0.04 -23.67 -22.80
C ASN A 108 -0.58 -24.66 -23.79
N THR A 109 -0.47 -25.96 -23.54
CA THR A 109 -1.10 -27.01 -24.34
C THR A 109 -2.57 -27.17 -23.95
N ARG A 110 -2.86 -27.12 -22.64
CA ARG A 110 -4.20 -27.31 -22.12
C ARG A 110 -4.37 -26.59 -20.76
N LEU A 111 -5.37 -25.71 -20.69
CA LEU A 111 -5.75 -25.04 -19.44
C LEU A 111 -6.54 -26.00 -18.53
N PRO A 112 -6.42 -25.88 -17.19
CA PRO A 112 -7.27 -26.58 -16.25
C PRO A 112 -8.71 -26.05 -16.33
N THR A 113 -9.67 -26.83 -15.83
CA THR A 113 -11.09 -26.43 -15.82
C THR A 113 -11.34 -25.22 -14.92
N VAL A 114 -10.59 -25.13 -13.82
CA VAL A 114 -10.58 -24.00 -12.88
C VAL A 114 -9.17 -23.43 -12.84
N LEU A 115 -9.02 -22.18 -13.23
CA LEU A 115 -7.73 -21.52 -13.26
C LEU A 115 -7.69 -20.38 -12.24
N VAL A 116 -6.86 -20.53 -11.22
CA VAL A 116 -6.53 -19.45 -10.27
C VAL A 116 -5.42 -18.58 -10.88
N THR A 117 -5.64 -17.28 -10.99
CA THR A 117 -4.72 -16.38 -11.71
C THR A 117 -4.67 -14.99 -11.10
N THR A 118 -3.78 -14.12 -11.59
CA THR A 118 -3.70 -12.70 -11.24
C THR A 118 -4.12 -11.82 -12.43
N PRO A 119 -4.50 -10.53 -12.21
CA PRO A 119 -4.87 -9.63 -13.30
C PRO A 119 -3.82 -9.56 -14.41
N GLU A 120 -2.54 -9.52 -14.05
CA GLU A 120 -1.43 -9.46 -15.00
C GLU A 120 -1.33 -10.74 -15.84
N SER A 121 -1.49 -11.90 -15.21
CA SER A 121 -1.46 -13.19 -15.91
C SER A 121 -2.67 -13.37 -16.83
N LEU A 122 -3.85 -12.87 -16.44
CA LEU A 122 -5.03 -12.85 -17.30
C LEU A 122 -4.81 -11.96 -18.53
N SER A 123 -4.22 -10.77 -18.37
CA SER A 123 -3.86 -9.91 -19.50
C SER A 123 -2.85 -10.58 -20.44
N LEU A 124 -1.93 -11.38 -19.90
CA LEU A 124 -1.05 -12.22 -20.74
C LEU A 124 -1.82 -13.27 -21.56
N PHE A 125 -2.86 -13.90 -21.00
CA PHE A 125 -3.73 -14.79 -21.78
C PHE A 125 -4.51 -14.04 -22.84
N LEU A 126 -5.06 -12.87 -22.52
CA LEU A 126 -5.77 -12.01 -23.47
C LEU A 126 -4.88 -11.53 -24.63
N SER A 127 -3.55 -11.48 -24.45
CA SER A 127 -2.58 -11.12 -25.51
C SER A 127 -2.22 -12.29 -26.44
N ARG A 128 -2.81 -13.47 -26.29
CA ARG A 128 -2.56 -14.64 -27.14
C ARG A 128 -3.47 -14.60 -28.36
N ALA A 129 -2.98 -15.00 -29.50
CA ALA A 129 -3.77 -15.03 -30.72
C ALA A 129 -5.02 -15.95 -30.63
N ASP A 130 -4.94 -16.97 -29.77
CA ASP A 130 -6.04 -17.92 -29.49
C ASP A 130 -6.89 -17.51 -28.27
N ALA A 131 -6.80 -16.26 -27.77
CA ALA A 131 -7.47 -15.81 -26.55
C ALA A 131 -8.99 -16.04 -26.61
N ALA A 132 -9.65 -15.69 -27.71
CA ALA A 132 -11.09 -15.85 -27.86
C ALA A 132 -11.51 -17.33 -27.80
N VAL A 133 -10.70 -18.25 -28.33
CA VAL A 133 -10.97 -19.69 -28.32
C VAL A 133 -10.70 -20.28 -26.94
N SER A 134 -9.54 -19.94 -26.35
CA SER A 134 -9.10 -20.52 -25.06
C SER A 134 -9.90 -20.00 -23.86
N LEU A 135 -10.35 -18.73 -23.91
CA LEU A 135 -11.11 -18.10 -22.82
C LEU A 135 -12.63 -18.00 -23.09
N GLY A 136 -13.08 -18.26 -24.32
CA GLY A 136 -14.50 -18.22 -24.67
C GLY A 136 -15.36 -19.28 -23.98
N SER A 137 -14.75 -20.34 -23.48
CA SER A 137 -15.42 -21.38 -22.70
C SER A 137 -15.65 -21.02 -21.22
N VAL A 138 -15.10 -19.90 -20.75
CA VAL A 138 -15.25 -19.42 -19.36
C VAL A 138 -16.71 -19.02 -19.11
N GLN A 139 -17.31 -19.59 -18.09
CA GLN A 139 -18.71 -19.35 -17.69
C GLN A 139 -18.84 -18.62 -16.37
N ALA A 140 -17.82 -18.67 -15.50
CA ALA A 140 -17.82 -17.95 -14.24
C ALA A 140 -16.44 -17.34 -13.96
N VAL A 141 -16.45 -16.12 -13.44
CA VAL A 141 -15.26 -15.42 -12.93
C VAL A 141 -15.51 -15.04 -11.48
N VAL A 142 -14.56 -15.38 -10.62
CA VAL A 142 -14.52 -14.91 -9.23
C VAL A 142 -13.36 -13.95 -9.07
N VAL A 143 -13.63 -12.77 -8.51
CA VAL A 143 -12.59 -11.80 -8.14
C VAL A 143 -12.46 -11.77 -6.62
N ASP A 144 -11.40 -12.39 -6.17
CA ASP A 144 -11.10 -12.49 -4.74
C ASP A 144 -10.47 -11.22 -4.20
N GLU A 145 -10.73 -10.91 -2.92
CA GLU A 145 -10.24 -9.71 -2.23
C GLU A 145 -10.39 -8.44 -3.09
N TRP A 146 -11.59 -8.26 -3.68
CA TRP A 146 -11.88 -7.16 -4.60
C TRP A 146 -11.52 -5.79 -4.03
N HIS A 147 -11.66 -5.60 -2.73
CA HIS A 147 -11.28 -4.37 -2.04
C HIS A 147 -9.79 -4.01 -2.17
N GLU A 148 -8.91 -4.97 -2.46
CA GLU A 148 -7.48 -4.71 -2.70
C GLU A 148 -7.19 -4.31 -4.15
N LEU A 149 -8.05 -4.69 -5.08
CA LEU A 149 -7.91 -4.35 -6.49
C LEU A 149 -8.62 -3.04 -6.84
N MET A 150 -9.82 -2.84 -6.31
CA MET A 150 -10.72 -1.76 -6.69
C MET A 150 -10.07 -0.37 -6.66
N GLY A 151 -9.29 -0.05 -5.63
CA GLY A 151 -8.70 1.27 -5.40
C GLY A 151 -7.40 1.55 -6.17
N ASN A 152 -7.04 0.75 -7.17
CA ASN A 152 -5.80 0.92 -7.91
C ASN A 152 -5.93 0.49 -9.40
N LYS A 153 -4.90 0.77 -10.20
CA LYS A 153 -4.86 0.44 -11.64
C LYS A 153 -5.02 -1.05 -11.94
N ARG A 154 -4.70 -1.95 -11.01
CA ARG A 154 -4.94 -3.40 -11.19
C ARG A 154 -6.43 -3.72 -11.20
N GLY A 155 -7.24 -3.00 -10.41
CA GLY A 155 -8.69 -3.09 -10.47
C GLY A 155 -9.25 -2.64 -11.81
N VAL A 156 -8.71 -1.56 -12.37
CA VAL A 156 -9.08 -1.10 -13.72
C VAL A 156 -8.68 -2.13 -14.79
N GLN A 157 -7.47 -2.68 -14.69
CA GLN A 157 -7.02 -3.79 -15.56
C GLN A 157 -7.96 -5.00 -15.45
N THR A 158 -8.47 -5.30 -14.25
CA THR A 158 -9.44 -6.37 -14.03
C THR A 158 -10.77 -6.04 -14.68
N GLN A 159 -11.28 -4.81 -14.55
CA GLN A 159 -12.54 -4.38 -15.20
C GLN A 159 -12.47 -4.55 -16.73
N LEU A 160 -11.38 -4.09 -17.35
CA LEU A 160 -11.16 -4.25 -18.79
C LEU A 160 -11.08 -5.73 -19.21
N ALA A 161 -10.41 -6.56 -18.42
CA ALA A 161 -10.34 -8.00 -18.69
C ALA A 161 -11.73 -8.67 -18.57
N LEU A 162 -12.54 -8.27 -17.58
CA LEU A 162 -13.92 -8.76 -17.41
C LEU A 162 -14.82 -8.34 -18.58
N ALA A 163 -14.71 -7.08 -19.05
CA ALA A 163 -15.45 -6.60 -20.23
C ALA A 163 -15.10 -7.44 -21.46
N ARG A 164 -13.80 -7.70 -21.69
CA ARG A 164 -13.36 -8.55 -22.80
C ARG A 164 -13.87 -9.99 -22.70
N LEU A 165 -13.89 -10.56 -21.49
CA LEU A 165 -14.46 -11.91 -21.28
C LEU A 165 -15.96 -11.93 -21.50
N LYS A 166 -16.70 -10.87 -21.14
CA LYS A 166 -18.13 -10.72 -21.45
C LYS A 166 -18.39 -10.62 -22.95
N THR A 167 -17.48 -10.02 -23.73
CA THR A 167 -17.56 -10.01 -25.20
C THR A 167 -17.39 -11.43 -25.75
N PHE A 168 -16.52 -12.27 -25.17
CA PHE A 168 -16.37 -13.66 -25.58
C PHE A 168 -17.55 -14.53 -25.14
N ASN A 169 -18.13 -14.26 -23.95
CA ASN A 169 -19.30 -14.96 -23.42
C ASN A 169 -20.24 -13.97 -22.71
N PRO A 170 -21.32 -13.50 -23.39
CA PRO A 170 -22.29 -12.57 -22.80
C PRO A 170 -23.03 -13.12 -21.56
N ALA A 171 -23.11 -14.43 -21.40
CA ALA A 171 -23.73 -15.10 -20.25
C ALA A 171 -22.75 -15.30 -19.07
N LEU A 172 -21.58 -14.66 -19.09
CA LEU A 172 -20.55 -14.78 -18.05
C LEU A 172 -21.06 -14.35 -16.67
N LEU A 173 -20.95 -15.23 -15.68
CA LEU A 173 -21.23 -14.91 -14.29
C LEU A 173 -19.98 -14.30 -13.63
N VAL A 174 -20.14 -13.15 -12.98
CA VAL A 174 -19.05 -12.45 -12.28
C VAL A 174 -19.40 -12.29 -10.80
N TRP A 175 -18.54 -12.78 -9.93
CA TRP A 175 -18.68 -12.62 -8.48
C TRP A 175 -17.42 -12.01 -7.87
N GLY A 176 -17.62 -10.96 -7.06
CA GLY A 176 -16.57 -10.42 -6.21
C GLY A 176 -16.67 -10.92 -4.78
N MET A 177 -15.55 -11.00 -4.10
CA MET A 177 -15.49 -11.24 -2.66
C MET A 177 -14.73 -10.10 -1.97
N SER A 178 -15.26 -9.63 -0.83
CA SER A 178 -14.65 -8.55 -0.05
C SER A 178 -14.82 -8.77 1.44
N ALA A 179 -13.86 -8.28 2.24
CA ALA A 179 -13.89 -8.38 3.69
C ALA A 179 -14.01 -7.03 4.41
N THR A 180 -13.40 -5.99 3.89
CA THR A 180 -13.25 -4.70 4.59
C THR A 180 -13.42 -3.54 3.61
N LEU A 181 -14.65 -3.07 3.44
CA LEU A 181 -14.99 -2.03 2.48
C LEU A 181 -16.22 -1.25 2.94
N GLY A 182 -16.14 0.09 2.95
CA GLY A 182 -17.23 0.96 3.37
C GLY A 182 -18.26 1.25 2.27
N ASN A 183 -17.84 1.30 1.00
CA ASN A 183 -18.70 1.66 -0.14
C ASN A 183 -19.09 0.44 -0.99
N LEU A 184 -19.90 -0.47 -0.43
CA LEU A 184 -20.25 -1.76 -1.04
C LEU A 184 -21.04 -1.63 -2.36
N HIS A 185 -21.92 -0.64 -2.47
CA HIS A 185 -22.70 -0.42 -3.69
C HIS A 185 -21.81 0.02 -4.86
N ASP A 186 -20.88 0.95 -4.59
CA ASP A 186 -19.89 1.38 -5.59
C ASP A 186 -18.97 0.22 -5.99
N ALA A 187 -18.57 -0.59 -5.01
CA ALA A 187 -17.71 -1.74 -5.26
C ALA A 187 -18.38 -2.78 -6.16
N ARG A 188 -19.66 -3.03 -5.98
CA ARG A 188 -20.45 -3.89 -6.86
C ARG A 188 -20.56 -3.29 -8.26
N HIS A 189 -20.93 -2.02 -8.35
CA HIS A 189 -21.02 -1.29 -9.64
C HIS A 189 -19.67 -1.30 -10.38
N THR A 190 -18.59 -0.99 -9.68
CA THR A 190 -17.23 -0.99 -10.25
C THR A 190 -16.81 -2.36 -10.78
N LEU A 191 -17.19 -3.43 -10.09
CA LEU A 191 -16.89 -4.80 -10.51
C LEU A 191 -17.68 -5.22 -11.75
N LEU A 192 -18.98 -4.91 -11.78
CA LEU A 192 -19.90 -5.45 -12.77
C LEU A 192 -20.09 -4.54 -13.99
N GLY A 193 -19.76 -3.26 -13.87
CA GLY A 193 -20.06 -2.23 -14.86
C GLY A 193 -21.54 -1.84 -14.92
N SER A 194 -22.38 -2.41 -14.03
CA SER A 194 -23.81 -2.10 -13.92
C SER A 194 -24.26 -2.19 -12.46
N SER A 195 -25.46 -1.66 -12.18
CA SER A 195 -26.09 -1.71 -10.87
C SER A 195 -26.97 -2.96 -10.66
N ASP A 196 -27.07 -3.87 -11.65
CA ASP A 196 -28.04 -4.98 -11.66
C ASP A 196 -27.59 -6.21 -10.86
N GLY A 197 -26.39 -6.23 -10.31
CA GLY A 197 -25.87 -7.37 -9.54
C GLY A 197 -26.42 -7.45 -8.12
N VAL A 198 -26.33 -8.63 -7.54
CA VAL A 198 -26.75 -8.90 -6.16
C VAL A 198 -25.63 -8.51 -5.18
N LEU A 199 -25.99 -7.85 -4.07
CA LEU A 199 -25.11 -7.64 -2.93
C LEU A 199 -25.52 -8.60 -1.81
N VAL A 200 -24.61 -9.51 -1.45
CA VAL A 200 -24.81 -10.46 -0.35
C VAL A 200 -23.88 -10.05 0.80
N GLN A 201 -24.48 -9.82 1.97
CA GLN A 201 -23.73 -9.53 3.19
C GLN A 201 -23.83 -10.70 4.16
N GLY A 202 -22.66 -11.18 4.63
CA GLY A 202 -22.61 -12.26 5.61
C GLY A 202 -23.11 -11.79 6.98
N ALA A 203 -24.08 -12.52 7.53
CA ALA A 203 -24.71 -12.20 8.80
C ALA A 203 -23.92 -12.68 10.04
N VAL A 204 -22.85 -13.46 9.86
CA VAL A 204 -22.10 -14.02 10.98
C VAL A 204 -21.22 -12.94 11.63
N ALA A 205 -21.67 -12.43 12.77
CA ALA A 205 -20.90 -11.52 13.59
C ALA A 205 -19.77 -12.31 14.28
N LYS A 206 -18.53 -12.10 13.84
CA LYS A 206 -17.34 -12.61 14.53
C LYS A 206 -17.00 -11.67 15.69
N LYS A 207 -16.87 -12.22 16.91
CA LYS A 207 -16.46 -11.42 18.07
C LYS A 207 -15.05 -10.85 17.81
N LEU A 208 -14.94 -9.52 17.83
CA LEU A 208 -13.69 -8.78 17.66
C LEU A 208 -13.27 -8.21 19.02
N VAL A 209 -12.03 -8.45 19.41
CA VAL A 209 -11.42 -7.90 20.62
C VAL A 209 -10.25 -7.00 20.19
N ILE A 210 -10.36 -5.72 20.49
CA ILE A 210 -9.33 -4.71 20.22
C ILE A 210 -8.84 -4.18 21.55
N ASP A 211 -7.64 -4.54 21.94
CA ASP A 211 -6.95 -4.11 23.15
C ASP A 211 -5.84 -3.12 22.82
N THR A 212 -5.37 -2.37 23.83
CA THR A 212 -4.24 -1.44 23.70
C THR A 212 -3.23 -1.73 24.81
N LEU A 213 -1.95 -1.91 24.45
CA LEU A 213 -0.88 -1.90 25.45
C LEU A 213 -0.58 -0.45 25.83
N LEU A 214 -0.80 -0.12 27.10
CA LEU A 214 -0.58 1.20 27.59
C LEU A 214 0.82 1.30 28.24
N PRO A 215 1.62 2.35 27.93
CA PRO A 215 2.86 2.61 28.63
C PRO A 215 2.60 2.92 30.10
N ALA A 216 3.59 2.68 30.97
CA ALA A 216 3.47 3.03 32.39
C ALA A 216 3.18 4.51 32.59
N VAL A 217 3.85 5.37 31.81
CA VAL A 217 3.64 6.82 31.77
C VAL A 217 3.52 7.26 30.32
N ALA A 218 2.53 8.11 29.98
CA ALA A 218 2.44 8.76 28.68
C ALA A 218 3.18 10.10 28.77
N GLN A 219 4.15 10.32 27.91
CA GLN A 219 4.90 11.57 27.85
C GLN A 219 4.01 12.72 27.38
N ARG A 220 4.14 13.89 27.99
CA ARG A 220 3.36 15.08 27.67
C ARG A 220 3.81 15.74 26.34
N PHE A 221 5.07 15.55 25.95
CA PHE A 221 5.63 16.06 24.68
C PHE A 221 5.97 14.91 23.76
N PRO A 222 4.98 14.41 22.97
CA PRO A 222 5.17 13.24 22.12
C PRO A 222 6.00 13.58 20.89
N TRP A 223 6.75 12.62 20.40
CA TRP A 223 7.41 12.67 19.10
C TRP A 223 7.45 11.28 18.49
N ALA A 224 7.55 11.19 17.16
CA ALA A 224 7.39 9.93 16.47
C ALA A 224 8.46 8.92 16.88
N GLY A 225 8.03 7.79 17.46
CA GLY A 225 8.87 6.67 17.84
C GLY A 225 9.46 6.74 19.27
N HIS A 226 9.10 7.73 20.08
CA HIS A 226 9.67 7.86 21.44
C HIS A 226 9.30 6.70 22.37
N LEU A 227 8.12 6.10 22.23
CA LEU A 227 7.75 4.90 22.97
C LEU A 227 8.41 3.64 22.37
N GLY A 228 8.66 3.61 21.07
CA GLY A 228 9.40 2.61 20.32
C GLY A 228 9.62 1.29 21.05
N LEU A 229 10.91 0.96 21.26
CA LEU A 229 11.33 -0.26 21.95
C LEU A 229 11.13 -0.22 23.47
N THR A 230 10.72 0.91 24.06
CA THR A 230 10.36 0.93 25.50
C THR A 230 9.16 0.04 25.80
N MET A 231 8.31 -0.23 24.79
CA MET A 231 7.20 -1.18 24.88
C MET A 231 7.61 -2.65 24.71
N LEU A 232 8.89 -2.93 24.43
CA LEU A 232 9.38 -4.28 24.14
C LEU A 232 9.10 -5.30 25.28
N PRO A 233 9.29 -4.99 26.58
CA PRO A 233 8.99 -5.93 27.66
C PRO A 233 7.52 -6.37 27.67
N GLN A 234 6.59 -5.42 27.45
CA GLN A 234 5.16 -5.69 27.41
C GLN A 234 4.79 -6.52 26.17
N VAL A 235 5.39 -6.21 25.01
CA VAL A 235 5.22 -6.99 23.76
C VAL A 235 5.71 -8.42 23.97
N ILE A 236 6.86 -8.63 24.59
CA ILE A 236 7.38 -9.96 24.91
C ILE A 236 6.44 -10.72 25.85
N ALA A 237 5.92 -10.04 26.87
CA ALA A 237 4.95 -10.65 27.79
C ALA A 237 3.69 -11.11 27.04
N GLU A 238 3.17 -10.29 26.14
CA GLU A 238 2.02 -10.66 25.32
C GLU A 238 2.29 -11.83 24.38
N ILE A 239 3.46 -11.86 23.73
CA ILE A 239 3.88 -13.00 22.89
C ILE A 239 4.00 -14.28 23.72
N ALA A 240 4.51 -14.18 24.95
CA ALA A 240 4.69 -15.33 25.84
C ALA A 240 3.35 -15.97 26.27
N THR A 241 2.25 -15.21 26.29
CA THR A 241 0.91 -15.69 26.70
C THR A 241 0.13 -16.41 25.59
N SER A 242 0.66 -16.45 24.36
CA SER A 242 -0.02 -17.01 23.18
C SER A 242 0.83 -18.11 22.55
N ALA A 243 0.20 -19.10 21.93
CA ALA A 243 0.88 -20.16 21.19
C ALA A 243 1.56 -19.58 19.94
N THR A 244 0.81 -18.80 19.15
CA THR A 244 1.36 -18.15 17.96
C THR A 244 0.83 -16.70 17.84
N THR A 245 1.76 -15.76 17.63
CA THR A 245 1.47 -14.32 17.55
C THR A 245 2.03 -13.73 16.23
N LEU A 246 1.21 -12.95 15.51
CA LEU A 246 1.70 -12.08 14.44
C LEU A 246 1.98 -10.68 14.99
N VAL A 247 3.18 -10.15 14.73
CA VAL A 247 3.59 -8.80 15.11
C VAL A 247 3.69 -7.94 13.86
N PHE A 248 2.64 -7.16 13.58
CA PHE A 248 2.61 -6.27 12.43
C PHE A 248 3.34 -4.96 12.69
N THR A 249 4.12 -4.54 11.72
CA THR A 249 4.75 -3.23 11.67
C THR A 249 4.35 -2.50 10.39
N ASN A 250 4.49 -1.17 10.36
CA ASN A 250 4.09 -0.37 9.20
C ASN A 250 5.18 -0.31 8.12
N THR A 251 6.45 -0.56 8.47
CA THR A 251 7.57 -0.53 7.53
C THR A 251 8.48 -1.75 7.68
N ARG A 252 9.16 -2.11 6.59
CA ARG A 252 10.15 -3.20 6.59
C ARG A 252 11.29 -2.92 7.56
N SER A 253 11.72 -1.66 7.67
CA SER A 253 12.76 -1.26 8.63
C SER A 253 12.32 -1.51 10.08
N GLN A 254 11.08 -1.17 10.42
CA GLN A 254 10.54 -1.47 11.76
C GLN A 254 10.47 -2.98 12.03
N SER A 255 10.08 -3.78 11.02
CA SER A 255 10.04 -5.23 11.22
C SER A 255 11.43 -5.83 11.51
N GLU A 256 12.46 -5.36 10.82
CA GLU A 256 13.84 -5.77 11.09
C GLU A 256 14.29 -5.37 12.50
N ILE A 257 14.01 -4.13 12.92
CA ILE A 257 14.37 -3.60 14.24
C ILE A 257 13.66 -4.41 15.34
N TRP A 258 12.34 -4.59 15.24
CA TRP A 258 11.58 -5.32 16.25
C TRP A 258 11.97 -6.79 16.34
N TYR A 259 12.21 -7.44 15.18
CA TYR A 259 12.70 -8.82 15.17
C TYR A 259 14.03 -8.96 15.92
N GLN A 260 14.99 -8.07 15.65
CA GLN A 260 16.29 -8.07 16.34
C GLN A 260 16.14 -7.80 17.84
N ALA A 261 15.32 -6.82 18.22
CA ALA A 261 15.10 -6.47 19.62
C ALA A 261 14.45 -7.62 20.41
N ILE A 262 13.44 -8.30 19.84
CA ILE A 262 12.81 -9.47 20.47
C ILE A 262 13.84 -10.60 20.63
N LEU A 263 14.64 -10.88 19.59
CA LEU A 263 15.64 -11.95 19.64
C LEU A 263 16.77 -11.65 20.64
N GLN A 264 17.18 -10.39 20.77
CA GLN A 264 18.17 -9.97 21.78
C GLN A 264 17.63 -10.12 23.20
N ALA A 265 16.38 -9.75 23.44
CA ALA A 265 15.73 -9.86 24.74
C ALA A 265 15.37 -11.32 25.12
N ARG A 266 15.12 -12.16 24.12
CA ARG A 266 14.75 -13.58 24.26
C ARG A 266 15.57 -14.46 23.32
N PRO A 267 16.87 -14.67 23.62
CA PRO A 267 17.72 -15.52 22.78
C PRO A 267 17.24 -16.99 22.73
N ASP A 268 16.53 -17.44 23.76
CA ASP A 268 15.87 -18.74 23.82
C ASP A 268 14.77 -18.95 22.78
N TRP A 269 14.26 -17.87 22.16
CA TRP A 269 13.29 -17.94 21.06
C TRP A 269 13.95 -18.05 19.67
N ALA A 270 15.27 -18.19 19.60
CA ALA A 270 15.96 -18.42 18.34
C ALA A 270 15.41 -19.69 17.64
N GLY A 271 14.97 -19.52 16.38
CA GLY A 271 14.28 -20.58 15.62
C GLY A 271 12.77 -20.66 15.84
N LEU A 272 12.22 -20.05 16.91
CA LEU A 272 10.79 -19.98 17.18
C LEU A 272 10.16 -18.66 16.71
N ILE A 273 10.98 -17.64 16.40
CA ILE A 273 10.53 -16.38 15.83
C ILE A 273 11.10 -16.20 14.44
N ALA A 274 10.33 -15.57 13.58
CA ALA A 274 10.70 -15.33 12.20
C ALA A 274 10.33 -13.91 11.74
N LEU A 275 10.93 -13.50 10.62
CA LEU A 275 10.68 -12.23 9.96
C LEU A 275 10.02 -12.47 8.61
N HIS A 276 8.98 -11.69 8.26
CA HIS A 276 8.28 -11.80 6.99
C HIS A 276 7.97 -10.44 6.37
N HIS A 277 8.60 -10.13 5.25
CA HIS A 277 8.26 -8.96 4.42
C HIS A 277 8.61 -9.19 2.94
N GLY A 278 8.04 -8.40 2.04
CA GLY A 278 8.13 -8.60 0.60
C GLY A 278 9.54 -8.51 -0.01
N SER A 279 10.55 -8.02 0.73
CA SER A 279 11.94 -7.94 0.26
C SER A 279 12.76 -9.20 0.53
N LEU A 280 12.25 -10.12 1.36
CA LEU A 280 12.91 -11.40 1.62
C LEU A 280 12.80 -12.33 0.42
N ASP A 281 13.75 -13.26 0.31
CA ASP A 281 13.70 -14.31 -0.70
C ASP A 281 12.43 -15.15 -0.58
N ARG A 282 11.96 -15.68 -1.72
CA ARG A 282 10.76 -16.49 -1.77
C ARG A 282 10.82 -17.72 -0.87
N GLY A 283 11.93 -18.47 -0.92
CA GLY A 283 12.09 -19.67 -0.11
C GLY A 283 12.02 -19.39 1.39
N VAL A 284 12.56 -18.24 1.84
CA VAL A 284 12.46 -17.81 3.25
C VAL A 284 11.01 -17.52 3.62
N ARG A 285 10.26 -16.82 2.76
CA ARG A 285 8.85 -16.49 3.02
C ARG A 285 7.98 -17.76 3.08
N GLU A 286 8.15 -18.68 2.13
CA GLU A 286 7.44 -19.97 2.11
C GLU A 286 7.75 -20.81 3.35
N TRP A 287 8.99 -20.80 3.83
CA TRP A 287 9.36 -21.46 5.08
C TRP A 287 8.63 -20.84 6.30
N VAL A 288 8.57 -19.50 6.38
CA VAL A 288 7.85 -18.81 7.46
C VAL A 288 6.35 -19.12 7.41
N GLU A 289 5.76 -19.09 6.22
CA GLU A 289 4.34 -19.40 6.03
C GLU A 289 4.02 -20.87 6.40
N ALA A 290 4.91 -21.81 6.06
CA ALA A 290 4.77 -23.21 6.46
C ALA A 290 4.88 -23.37 7.99
N GLY A 291 5.87 -22.73 8.64
CA GLY A 291 6.04 -22.76 10.09
C GLY A 291 4.88 -22.11 10.86
N LEU A 292 4.22 -21.09 10.28
CA LEU A 292 2.98 -20.53 10.82
C LEU A 292 1.81 -21.53 10.72
N LYS A 293 1.69 -22.24 9.59
CA LYS A 293 0.61 -23.22 9.36
C LYS A 293 0.77 -24.45 10.26
N SER A 294 2.00 -24.92 10.50
CA SER A 294 2.29 -26.05 11.40
C SER A 294 2.20 -25.68 12.87
N GLY A 295 2.26 -24.37 13.22
CA GLY A 295 2.30 -23.91 14.60
C GLY A 295 3.68 -24.04 15.25
N GLU A 296 4.72 -24.30 14.48
CA GLU A 296 6.11 -24.39 14.97
C GLU A 296 6.67 -23.02 15.38
N LEU A 297 6.18 -21.94 14.74
CA LEU A 297 6.61 -20.58 15.04
C LEU A 297 5.75 -19.96 16.13
N ARG A 298 6.40 -19.50 17.21
CA ARG A 298 5.78 -18.75 18.28
C ARG A 298 5.38 -17.34 17.85
N SER A 299 6.21 -16.68 17.05
CA SER A 299 5.91 -15.34 16.58
C SER A 299 6.52 -15.05 15.22
N VAL A 300 5.82 -14.25 14.43
CA VAL A 300 6.35 -13.70 13.17
C VAL A 300 6.19 -12.19 13.16
N VAL A 301 7.32 -11.49 13.04
CA VAL A 301 7.34 -10.04 12.85
C VAL A 301 7.17 -9.76 11.36
N CYS A 302 6.13 -9.04 10.99
CA CYS A 302 5.76 -8.87 9.58
C CYS A 302 5.29 -7.47 9.22
N THR A 303 5.18 -7.23 7.92
CA THR A 303 4.54 -6.04 7.34
C THR A 303 3.22 -6.44 6.67
N SER A 304 2.67 -5.58 5.80
CA SER A 304 1.47 -5.89 5.00
C SER A 304 1.58 -7.15 4.12
N SER A 305 2.73 -7.79 4.08
CA SER A 305 2.91 -9.06 3.35
C SER A 305 2.08 -10.24 3.90
N LEU A 306 1.57 -10.12 5.13
CA LEU A 306 0.63 -11.06 5.76
C LEU A 306 -0.75 -10.44 6.07
N ASP A 307 -1.02 -9.22 5.56
CA ASP A 307 -2.36 -8.58 5.69
C ASP A 307 -3.43 -9.41 4.97
N LEU A 308 -3.04 -10.15 3.92
CA LEU A 308 -3.96 -10.88 3.03
C LEU A 308 -3.62 -12.37 2.94
N GLY A 309 -4.64 -13.17 2.79
CA GLY A 309 -4.71 -14.36 1.96
C GLY A 309 -4.22 -15.67 2.49
N VAL A 310 -3.59 -15.76 3.62
CA VAL A 310 -3.21 -17.07 4.16
C VAL A 310 -3.99 -17.33 5.45
N ASP A 311 -4.71 -18.46 5.48
CA ASP A 311 -5.38 -18.90 6.70
C ASP A 311 -4.36 -19.58 7.61
N PHE A 312 -3.99 -18.87 8.66
CA PHE A 312 -3.11 -19.40 9.71
C PHE A 312 -3.97 -19.84 10.91
N LEU A 313 -4.45 -21.07 10.89
CA LEU A 313 -5.27 -21.62 11.97
C LEU A 313 -4.66 -21.49 13.38
N PRO A 314 -3.33 -21.64 13.57
CA PRO A 314 -2.73 -21.53 14.88
C PRO A 314 -2.60 -20.10 15.44
N VAL A 315 -2.81 -19.04 14.64
CA VAL A 315 -2.62 -17.67 15.10
C VAL A 315 -3.73 -17.26 16.08
N GLU A 316 -3.33 -17.05 17.33
CA GLU A 316 -4.24 -16.68 18.42
C GLU A 316 -4.33 -15.18 18.62
N ARG A 317 -3.24 -14.45 18.36
CA ARG A 317 -3.14 -13.02 18.62
C ARG A 317 -2.42 -12.28 17.52
N VAL A 318 -2.85 -11.05 17.33
CA VAL A 318 -2.16 -10.06 16.50
C VAL A 318 -1.71 -8.90 17.37
N LEU A 319 -0.46 -8.49 17.27
CA LEU A 319 0.06 -7.24 17.81
C LEU A 319 0.31 -6.26 16.65
N GLN A 320 -0.18 -5.04 16.79
CA GLN A 320 0.03 -3.96 15.83
C GLN A 320 0.97 -2.92 16.42
N ILE A 321 2.20 -2.87 15.95
CA ILE A 321 3.18 -1.86 16.34
C ILE A 321 2.90 -0.57 15.58
N GLY A 322 2.61 0.49 16.32
CA GLY A 322 2.18 1.78 15.79
C GLY A 322 0.74 1.79 15.29
N SER A 323 0.31 2.93 14.80
CA SER A 323 -1.04 3.13 14.28
C SER A 323 -1.33 2.25 13.05
N PRO A 324 -2.51 1.61 12.97
CA PRO A 324 -2.93 0.89 11.76
C PRO A 324 -3.20 1.83 10.57
N LYS A 325 -3.29 3.16 10.83
CA LYS A 325 -3.58 4.24 9.87
C LYS A 325 -4.98 4.18 9.23
N GLY A 326 -5.79 3.19 9.58
CA GLY A 326 -7.17 3.05 9.12
C GLY A 326 -7.88 1.86 9.74
N VAL A 327 -9.21 1.96 9.79
CA VAL A 327 -10.09 0.94 10.39
C VAL A 327 -10.15 -0.33 9.54
N ALA A 328 -10.22 -0.18 8.21
CA ALA A 328 -10.21 -1.32 7.29
C ALA A 328 -8.98 -2.23 7.50
N ARG A 329 -7.79 -1.62 7.62
CA ARG A 329 -6.54 -2.35 7.87
C ARG A 329 -6.52 -2.98 9.26
N LEU A 330 -7.01 -2.26 10.29
CA LEU A 330 -7.16 -2.82 11.63
C LEU A 330 -7.99 -4.12 11.59
N LEU A 331 -9.13 -4.08 10.91
CA LEU A 331 -10.03 -5.22 10.77
C LEU A 331 -9.41 -6.37 9.95
N GLN A 332 -8.69 -6.07 8.87
CA GLN A 332 -7.94 -7.06 8.07
C GLN A 332 -6.92 -7.80 8.92
N ARG A 333 -6.08 -7.05 9.68
CA ARG A 333 -5.06 -7.62 10.57
C ARG A 333 -5.67 -8.41 11.72
N ALA A 334 -6.70 -7.87 12.36
CA ALA A 334 -7.44 -8.60 13.40
C ALA A 334 -7.99 -9.93 12.88
N GLY A 335 -8.47 -9.93 11.63
CA GLY A 335 -8.95 -11.11 10.94
C GLY A 335 -7.90 -12.20 10.73
N ARG A 336 -6.60 -11.94 10.92
CA ARG A 336 -5.54 -12.97 10.88
C ARG A 336 -5.49 -13.83 12.12
N SER A 337 -6.21 -13.49 13.19
CA SER A 337 -6.35 -14.32 14.41
C SER A 337 -7.72 -14.98 14.49
N GLY A 338 -7.79 -16.08 15.22
CA GLY A 338 -9.06 -16.76 15.50
C GLY A 338 -9.73 -17.34 14.25
N HIS A 339 -9.01 -17.95 13.34
CA HIS A 339 -9.53 -18.50 12.08
C HIS A 339 -10.49 -19.69 12.25
N ALA A 340 -10.69 -20.22 13.47
CA ALA A 340 -11.64 -21.29 13.72
C ALA A 340 -13.04 -20.73 14.01
N PRO A 341 -14.12 -21.42 13.60
CA PRO A 341 -15.48 -21.05 13.95
C PRO A 341 -15.65 -20.90 15.48
N GLY A 342 -16.31 -19.81 15.90
CA GLY A 342 -16.56 -19.52 17.33
C GLY A 342 -15.38 -18.92 18.10
N ARG A 343 -14.17 -18.83 17.52
CA ARG A 343 -13.04 -18.13 18.15
C ARG A 343 -13.08 -16.64 17.86
N PRO A 344 -12.83 -15.75 18.85
CA PRO A 344 -12.75 -14.31 18.62
C PRO A 344 -11.51 -13.95 17.82
N SER A 345 -11.62 -12.93 16.97
CA SER A 345 -10.44 -12.24 16.43
C SER A 345 -9.89 -11.28 17.48
N ARG A 346 -8.59 -11.35 17.75
CA ARG A 346 -7.95 -10.50 18.75
C ARG A 346 -6.75 -9.75 18.20
N ILE A 347 -6.79 -8.43 18.33
CA ILE A 347 -5.69 -7.53 17.97
C ILE A 347 -5.38 -6.60 19.16
N THR A 348 -4.09 -6.44 19.46
CA THR A 348 -3.61 -5.55 20.50
C THR A 348 -2.76 -4.45 19.85
N LEU A 349 -3.15 -3.21 20.06
CA LEU A 349 -2.44 -2.03 19.54
C LEU A 349 -1.27 -1.68 20.46
N VAL A 350 -0.11 -1.41 19.89
CA VAL A 350 1.12 -1.05 20.60
C VAL A 350 1.56 0.33 20.12
N PRO A 351 1.20 1.41 20.82
CA PRO A 351 1.53 2.78 20.43
C PRO A 351 3.03 3.01 20.41
N THR A 352 3.52 3.77 19.44
CA THR A 352 4.92 4.19 19.33
C THR A 352 5.14 5.64 19.78
N HIS A 353 4.08 6.37 20.07
CA HIS A 353 4.07 7.69 20.73
C HIS A 353 2.70 7.98 21.36
N SER A 354 2.65 8.96 22.27
CA SER A 354 1.44 9.19 23.09
C SER A 354 0.19 9.55 22.27
N LEU A 355 0.30 10.24 21.12
CA LEU A 355 -0.87 10.54 20.28
C LEU A 355 -1.46 9.29 19.62
N GLU A 356 -0.68 8.23 19.39
CA GLU A 356 -1.20 6.95 18.87
C GLU A 356 -2.07 6.21 19.92
N ILE A 357 -1.99 6.60 21.21
CA ILE A 357 -2.89 6.08 22.23
C ILE A 357 -4.31 6.61 21.98
N ILE A 358 -4.44 7.88 21.55
CA ILE A 358 -5.73 8.47 21.16
C ILE A 358 -6.24 7.80 19.86
N GLU A 359 -5.35 7.55 18.89
CA GLU A 359 -5.71 6.81 17.68
C GLU A 359 -6.21 5.38 18.01
N ALA A 360 -5.67 4.73 19.03
CA ALA A 360 -6.07 3.38 19.43
C ALA A 360 -7.52 3.33 19.93
N VAL A 361 -7.92 4.23 20.83
CA VAL A 361 -9.31 4.30 21.27
C VAL A 361 -10.24 4.72 20.12
N ALA A 362 -9.82 5.69 19.30
CA ALA A 362 -10.58 6.14 18.13
C ALA A 362 -10.82 4.99 17.14
N ALA A 363 -9.78 4.19 16.84
CA ALA A 363 -9.88 3.03 15.96
C ALA A 363 -10.83 1.96 16.51
N ARG A 364 -10.80 1.70 17.83
CA ARG A 364 -11.72 0.78 18.50
C ARG A 364 -13.17 1.27 18.42
N CYS A 365 -13.41 2.54 18.70
CA CYS A 365 -14.75 3.14 18.61
C CYS A 365 -15.28 3.13 17.18
N ALA A 366 -14.48 3.52 16.19
CA ALA A 366 -14.86 3.50 14.78
C ALA A 366 -15.17 2.08 14.29
N ALA A 367 -14.35 1.10 14.68
CA ALA A 367 -14.59 -0.31 14.35
C ALA A 367 -15.90 -0.84 14.98
N ALA A 368 -16.18 -0.48 16.23
CA ALA A 368 -17.43 -0.85 16.91
C ALA A 368 -18.65 -0.18 16.27
N GLY A 369 -18.51 1.05 15.77
CA GLY A 369 -19.54 1.78 15.02
C GLY A 369 -19.71 1.32 13.57
N GLY A 370 -18.90 0.37 13.07
CA GLY A 370 -18.95 -0.09 11.68
C GLY A 370 -18.45 0.94 10.66
N CYS A 371 -17.73 1.97 11.11
CA CYS A 371 -17.18 3.00 10.25
C CYS A 371 -15.93 2.47 9.55
N ILE A 372 -16.07 2.10 8.28
CA ILE A 372 -14.98 1.57 7.45
C ILE A 372 -14.73 2.52 6.27
N GLU A 373 -13.47 2.68 5.88
CA GLU A 373 -13.07 3.54 4.77
C GLU A 373 -13.69 3.09 3.44
N ALA A 374 -14.14 4.07 2.66
CA ALA A 374 -14.46 3.88 1.25
C ALA A 374 -13.17 3.77 0.41
N ARG A 375 -13.21 2.97 -0.65
CA ARG A 375 -12.13 2.89 -1.65
C ARG A 375 -12.68 3.28 -3.02
N PRO A 376 -12.42 4.49 -3.51
CA PRO A 376 -12.79 4.87 -4.87
C PRO A 376 -11.93 4.15 -5.90
N SER A 377 -12.51 3.83 -7.04
CA SER A 377 -11.75 3.30 -8.19
C SER A 377 -11.10 4.45 -8.98
N PRO A 378 -9.87 4.28 -9.50
CA PRO A 378 -9.28 5.23 -10.43
C PRO A 378 -10.18 5.44 -11.66
N ARG A 379 -10.31 6.70 -12.08
CA ARG A 379 -11.10 7.06 -13.27
C ARG A 379 -10.18 7.30 -14.45
N GLN A 380 -10.48 6.69 -15.56
CA GLN A 380 -9.86 6.87 -16.88
C GLN A 380 -8.32 6.87 -16.90
N PRO A 381 -7.61 5.89 -16.29
CA PRO A 381 -6.16 5.84 -16.39
C PRO A 381 -5.75 5.42 -17.81
N LEU A 382 -5.43 6.41 -18.67
CA LEU A 382 -5.17 6.21 -20.09
C LEU A 382 -3.97 5.33 -20.38
N ASP A 383 -2.99 5.28 -19.50
CA ASP A 383 -1.83 4.37 -19.58
C ASP A 383 -2.26 2.88 -19.51
N VAL A 384 -3.24 2.56 -18.66
CA VAL A 384 -3.83 1.22 -18.58
C VAL A 384 -4.65 0.91 -19.84
N LEU A 385 -5.39 1.89 -20.35
CA LEU A 385 -6.16 1.73 -21.59
C LEU A 385 -5.24 1.52 -22.79
N VAL A 386 -4.17 2.29 -22.93
CA VAL A 386 -3.14 2.10 -23.96
C VAL A 386 -2.55 0.69 -23.87
N GLN A 387 -2.22 0.21 -22.68
CA GLN A 387 -1.72 -1.16 -22.48
C GLN A 387 -2.77 -2.20 -22.91
N HIS A 388 -4.03 -1.98 -22.57
CA HIS A 388 -5.12 -2.89 -22.91
C HIS A 388 -5.36 -2.97 -24.43
N LEU A 389 -5.38 -1.84 -25.14
CA LEU A 389 -5.54 -1.84 -26.60
C LEU A 389 -4.47 -2.68 -27.30
N VAL A 390 -3.21 -2.52 -26.90
CA VAL A 390 -2.11 -3.32 -27.46
C VAL A 390 -2.27 -4.80 -27.08
N THR A 391 -2.75 -5.10 -25.88
CA THR A 391 -3.05 -6.47 -25.43
C THR A 391 -4.11 -7.12 -26.31
N VAL A 392 -5.21 -6.42 -26.60
CA VAL A 392 -6.30 -6.92 -27.45
C VAL A 392 -5.86 -7.01 -28.92
N ALA A 393 -5.07 -6.05 -29.40
CA ALA A 393 -4.48 -6.10 -30.75
C ALA A 393 -3.61 -7.34 -30.98
N LEU A 394 -2.91 -7.79 -29.94
CA LEU A 394 -2.16 -9.06 -29.94
C LEU A 394 -3.04 -10.29 -29.81
N GLY A 395 -4.18 -10.16 -29.15
CA GLY A 395 -5.15 -11.23 -28.85
C GLY A 395 -6.15 -11.55 -29.98
N GLY A 396 -5.79 -11.24 -31.21
CA GLY A 396 -6.63 -11.46 -32.40
C GLY A 396 -7.07 -10.17 -33.10
N GLY A 397 -6.78 -9.01 -32.52
CA GLY A 397 -7.15 -7.71 -33.07
C GLY A 397 -8.48 -7.16 -32.56
N PHE A 398 -8.83 -5.94 -32.99
CA PHE A 398 -10.08 -5.29 -32.61
C PHE A 398 -10.55 -4.28 -33.67
N VAL A 399 -11.86 -4.06 -33.73
CA VAL A 399 -12.49 -2.96 -34.44
C VAL A 399 -12.70 -1.81 -33.45
N PRO A 400 -12.24 -0.57 -33.71
CA PRO A 400 -12.26 0.52 -32.74
C PRO A 400 -13.63 0.83 -32.14
N SER A 401 -14.70 0.80 -32.93
CA SER A 401 -16.07 1.09 -32.48
C SER A 401 -16.60 0.01 -31.51
N GLU A 402 -16.29 -1.25 -31.76
CA GLU A 402 -16.69 -2.36 -30.90
C GLU A 402 -15.91 -2.31 -29.57
N LEU A 403 -14.59 -2.10 -29.65
CA LEU A 403 -13.76 -2.02 -28.45
C LEU A 403 -14.10 -0.80 -27.59
N LEU A 404 -14.51 0.34 -28.19
CA LEU A 404 -14.99 1.50 -27.44
C LEU A 404 -16.24 1.17 -26.60
N GLN A 405 -17.20 0.45 -27.18
CA GLN A 405 -18.39 0.02 -26.45
C GLN A 405 -18.03 -0.92 -25.30
N GLU A 406 -17.11 -1.86 -25.53
CA GLU A 406 -16.58 -2.76 -24.50
C GLU A 406 -15.90 -1.98 -23.36
N VAL A 407 -15.03 -1.04 -23.68
CA VAL A 407 -14.31 -0.20 -22.70
C VAL A 407 -15.29 0.66 -21.89
N ARG A 408 -16.25 1.30 -22.55
CA ARG A 408 -17.29 2.14 -21.89
C ARG A 408 -18.25 1.32 -21.02
N SER A 409 -18.34 0.02 -21.19
CA SER A 409 -19.12 -0.85 -20.31
C SER A 409 -18.48 -1.02 -18.92
N THR A 410 -17.25 -0.57 -18.72
CA THR A 410 -16.56 -0.61 -17.42
C THR A 410 -16.80 0.68 -16.65
N ALA A 411 -16.88 0.58 -15.31
CA ALA A 411 -17.07 1.76 -14.46
C ALA A 411 -15.91 2.77 -14.55
N ALA A 412 -14.70 2.31 -14.82
CA ALA A 412 -13.53 3.17 -14.94
C ALA A 412 -13.56 4.06 -16.19
N TYR A 413 -14.24 3.65 -17.27
CA TYR A 413 -14.26 4.37 -18.55
C TYR A 413 -15.68 4.66 -19.05
N ALA A 414 -16.70 4.57 -18.21
CA ALA A 414 -18.08 4.86 -18.59
C ALA A 414 -18.22 6.26 -19.22
N ASP A 415 -17.52 7.25 -18.71
CA ASP A 415 -17.52 8.64 -19.16
C ASP A 415 -16.36 8.97 -20.12
N LEU A 416 -15.71 7.97 -20.75
CA LEU A 416 -14.60 8.21 -21.69
C LEU A 416 -15.10 9.00 -22.90
N SER A 417 -14.51 10.17 -23.15
CA SER A 417 -14.88 11.02 -24.30
C SER A 417 -14.39 10.42 -25.63
N ASP A 418 -15.05 10.81 -26.73
CA ASP A 418 -14.61 10.40 -28.07
C ASP A 418 -13.25 11.00 -28.42
N ASP A 419 -12.92 12.19 -27.91
CA ASP A 419 -11.62 12.82 -28.11
C ASP A 419 -10.51 12.06 -27.40
N SER A 420 -10.73 11.63 -26.16
CA SER A 420 -9.77 10.80 -25.43
C SER A 420 -9.59 9.44 -26.07
N TRP A 421 -10.68 8.85 -26.58
CA TRP A 421 -10.59 7.60 -27.33
C TRP A 421 -9.78 7.75 -28.62
N ALA A 422 -10.06 8.80 -29.41
CA ALA A 422 -9.31 9.10 -30.64
C ALA A 422 -7.82 9.34 -30.33
N TRP A 423 -7.54 10.04 -29.23
CA TRP A 423 -6.17 10.26 -28.78
C TRP A 423 -5.46 8.95 -28.43
N VAL A 424 -6.11 8.04 -27.66
CA VAL A 424 -5.55 6.74 -27.32
C VAL A 424 -5.26 5.90 -28.55
N LEU A 425 -6.16 5.87 -29.53
CA LEU A 425 -5.95 5.19 -30.81
C LEU A 425 -4.74 5.77 -31.56
N ALA A 426 -4.68 7.10 -31.69
CA ALA A 426 -3.54 7.78 -32.32
C ALA A 426 -2.22 7.50 -31.59
N PHE A 427 -2.27 7.46 -30.26
CA PHE A 427 -1.10 7.15 -29.44
C PHE A 427 -0.61 5.70 -29.59
N VAL A 428 -1.51 4.74 -29.69
CA VAL A 428 -1.17 3.32 -29.95
C VAL A 428 -0.63 3.16 -31.37
N HIS A 429 -1.15 3.94 -32.33
CA HIS A 429 -0.75 3.87 -33.73
C HIS A 429 0.59 4.54 -34.01
N LYS A 430 0.83 5.75 -33.47
CA LYS A 430 1.97 6.60 -33.81
C LYS A 430 2.86 6.99 -32.62
N GLY A 431 2.48 6.65 -31.37
CA GLY A 431 3.20 7.03 -30.16
C GLY A 431 3.01 8.50 -29.73
N GLY A 432 2.01 9.20 -30.29
CA GLY A 432 1.81 10.64 -30.13
C GLY A 432 2.51 11.45 -31.24
N GLU A 433 2.32 12.77 -31.23
CA GLU A 433 2.86 13.64 -32.29
C GLU A 433 4.39 13.66 -32.34
N SER A 434 5.05 13.68 -31.17
CA SER A 434 6.50 13.77 -31.07
C SER A 434 7.24 12.46 -31.32
N LEU A 435 6.57 11.31 -31.34
CA LEU A 435 7.21 10.00 -31.52
C LEU A 435 6.86 9.32 -32.85
N GLY A 436 6.05 9.96 -33.70
CA GLY A 436 5.55 9.36 -34.94
C GLY A 436 6.60 8.89 -35.94
N ALA A 437 7.81 9.45 -35.91
CA ALA A 437 8.94 9.04 -36.74
C ALA A 437 9.64 7.75 -36.23
N TYR A 438 9.31 7.27 -35.02
CA TYR A 438 10.02 6.12 -34.42
C TYR A 438 9.16 4.85 -34.48
N PRO A 439 9.56 3.84 -35.29
CA PRO A 439 8.79 2.59 -35.46
C PRO A 439 8.54 1.83 -34.17
N ASP A 440 9.40 1.98 -33.16
CA ASP A 440 9.28 1.32 -31.84
C ASP A 440 8.01 1.72 -31.08
N TYR A 441 7.37 2.87 -31.44
CA TYR A 441 6.17 3.36 -30.80
C TYR A 441 4.91 3.20 -31.68
N GLN A 442 5.05 2.68 -32.90
CA GLN A 442 3.94 2.28 -33.77
C GLN A 442 3.51 0.87 -33.41
N ARG A 443 2.67 0.74 -32.38
CA ARG A 443 2.40 -0.53 -31.71
C ARG A 443 1.28 -1.34 -32.33
N ALA A 444 0.25 -0.71 -32.84
CA ALA A 444 -0.83 -1.36 -33.54
C ALA A 444 -1.33 -0.47 -34.70
N ALA A 445 -1.77 -1.12 -35.77
CA ALA A 445 -2.29 -0.46 -36.95
C ALA A 445 -3.46 -1.27 -37.52
N PRO A 446 -4.40 -0.62 -38.25
CA PRO A 446 -5.45 -1.32 -38.98
C PRO A 446 -4.84 -2.16 -40.12
N ASP A 447 -5.34 -3.38 -40.30
CA ASP A 447 -5.10 -4.17 -41.49
C ASP A 447 -6.09 -3.76 -42.62
N ASP A 448 -6.02 -4.45 -43.78
CA ASP A 448 -6.85 -4.16 -44.94
C ASP A 448 -8.36 -4.35 -44.66
N THR A 449 -8.73 -5.01 -43.58
CA THR A 449 -10.12 -5.20 -43.13
C THR A 449 -10.55 -4.19 -42.09
N GLY A 450 -9.66 -3.27 -41.67
CA GLY A 450 -9.92 -2.27 -40.62
C GLY A 450 -9.75 -2.81 -39.22
N VAL A 451 -9.30 -4.07 -39.05
CA VAL A 451 -9.00 -4.67 -37.76
C VAL A 451 -7.60 -4.24 -37.30
N TRP A 452 -7.51 -3.70 -36.09
CA TRP A 452 -6.23 -3.25 -35.51
C TRP A 452 -5.44 -4.42 -34.94
N ARG A 453 -4.18 -4.57 -35.40
CA ARG A 453 -3.28 -5.66 -35.02
C ARG A 453 -1.87 -5.15 -34.75
N VAL A 454 -1.09 -5.94 -34.02
CA VAL A 454 0.35 -5.74 -33.84
C VAL A 454 1.10 -6.58 -34.86
N SER A 455 1.80 -5.94 -35.77
CA SER A 455 2.55 -6.61 -36.87
C SER A 455 3.95 -7.09 -36.44
N SER A 456 4.59 -6.38 -35.49
CA SER A 456 5.97 -6.63 -35.08
C SER A 456 6.08 -7.66 -33.95
N ALA A 457 6.75 -8.77 -34.22
CA ALA A 457 7.06 -9.80 -33.20
C ALA A 457 7.93 -9.25 -32.05
N LEU A 458 8.81 -8.27 -32.34
CA LEU A 458 9.63 -7.62 -31.32
C LEU A 458 8.75 -6.79 -30.38
N LEU A 459 7.83 -5.99 -30.90
CA LEU A 459 6.89 -5.20 -30.11
C LEU A 459 5.96 -6.11 -29.31
N ALA A 460 5.47 -7.20 -29.91
CA ALA A 460 4.67 -8.22 -29.23
C ALA A 460 5.42 -8.80 -28.00
N ARG A 461 6.69 -9.15 -28.17
CA ARG A 461 7.53 -9.68 -27.09
C ARG A 461 7.75 -8.61 -26.00
N ARG A 462 8.11 -7.37 -26.37
CA ARG A 462 8.31 -6.26 -25.41
C ARG A 462 7.03 -6.00 -24.64
N HIS A 463 5.88 -5.96 -25.30
CA HIS A 463 4.59 -5.72 -24.66
C HIS A 463 4.28 -6.80 -23.63
N ARG A 464 4.33 -8.08 -23.99
CA ARG A 464 4.06 -9.21 -23.07
C ARG A 464 5.00 -9.22 -21.85
N MET A 465 6.22 -8.73 -21.97
CA MET A 465 7.15 -8.60 -20.86
C MET A 465 6.85 -7.40 -19.96
N ASN A 466 6.11 -6.41 -20.46
CA ASN A 466 5.78 -5.18 -19.77
C ASN A 466 4.32 -5.12 -19.28
N ILE A 467 3.51 -6.14 -19.56
CA ILE A 467 2.12 -6.22 -19.09
C ILE A 467 2.07 -6.17 -17.57
N GLY A 468 1.18 -5.30 -17.06
CA GLY A 468 0.91 -5.08 -15.65
C GLY A 468 1.05 -3.63 -15.25
N THR A 469 0.46 -3.29 -14.12
CA THR A 469 0.39 -1.93 -13.59
C THR A 469 1.23 -1.76 -12.32
N ILE A 470 1.90 -2.84 -11.84
CA ILE A 470 2.79 -2.76 -10.69
C ILE A 470 4.15 -2.24 -11.15
N VAL A 471 4.45 -1.02 -10.72
CA VAL A 471 5.76 -0.40 -10.91
C VAL A 471 6.50 -0.46 -9.59
N SER A 472 7.51 -1.32 -9.48
CA SER A 472 8.37 -1.36 -8.30
C SER A 472 9.58 -0.44 -8.48
N ASP A 473 10.04 0.18 -7.40
CA ASP A 473 11.36 0.80 -7.37
C ASP A 473 12.43 -0.25 -7.68
N ALA A 474 13.53 0.18 -8.36
CA ALA A 474 14.58 -0.78 -8.67
C ALA A 474 15.19 -1.28 -7.36
N SER A 475 15.16 -2.57 -7.24
CA SER A 475 15.74 -3.29 -6.13
C SER A 475 16.99 -4.03 -6.59
N MET A 476 18.04 -3.97 -5.77
CA MET A 476 19.25 -4.75 -5.95
C MET A 476 19.11 -6.08 -5.20
N ALA A 477 19.57 -7.16 -5.84
CA ALA A 477 19.64 -8.45 -5.16
C ALA A 477 20.68 -8.39 -4.02
N VAL A 478 20.40 -9.02 -2.90
CA VAL A 478 21.35 -9.28 -1.81
C VAL A 478 21.69 -10.75 -1.85
N GLN A 479 22.97 -11.07 -2.07
CA GLN A 479 23.44 -12.44 -2.27
C GLN A 479 24.79 -12.68 -1.57
N TYR A 480 24.95 -13.84 -0.96
CA TYR A 480 26.24 -14.26 -0.44
C TYR A 480 27.26 -14.49 -1.57
N LEU A 481 28.54 -14.21 -1.30
CA LEU A 481 29.65 -14.49 -2.25
C LEU A 481 29.67 -15.95 -2.73
N LYS A 482 29.39 -16.87 -1.84
CA LYS A 482 29.21 -18.29 -2.13
C LYS A 482 27.89 -18.73 -1.51
N GLY A 483 26.79 -18.67 -2.26
CA GLY A 483 25.51 -19.08 -1.68
C GLY A 483 24.29 -18.47 -2.33
N ALA A 484 23.15 -18.69 -1.69
CA ALA A 484 21.84 -18.32 -2.18
C ALA A 484 21.60 -16.81 -2.06
N LYS A 485 20.68 -16.33 -2.86
CA LYS A 485 20.07 -15.01 -2.72
C LYS A 485 19.30 -14.96 -1.41
N ILE A 486 19.44 -13.82 -0.68
CA ILE A 486 18.77 -13.60 0.61
C ILE A 486 17.48 -12.80 0.40
N GLY A 487 17.48 -11.89 -0.57
CA GLY A 487 16.37 -11.01 -0.86
C GLY A 487 16.77 -9.83 -1.72
N THR A 488 16.09 -8.68 -1.51
CA THR A 488 16.34 -7.46 -2.27
C THR A 488 16.34 -6.23 -1.36
N VAL A 489 17.20 -5.25 -1.65
CA VAL A 489 17.21 -3.91 -1.03
C VAL A 489 17.01 -2.85 -2.10
N GLU A 490 16.59 -1.65 -1.73
CA GLU A 490 16.50 -0.54 -2.69
C GLU A 490 17.89 -0.13 -3.19
N GLU A 491 17.96 0.20 -4.48
CA GLU A 491 19.20 0.71 -5.11
C GLU A 491 19.70 1.95 -4.38
N SER A 492 18.80 2.84 -3.96
CA SER A 492 19.13 4.08 -3.24
C SER A 492 19.82 3.84 -1.88
N PHE A 493 19.50 2.75 -1.21
CA PHE A 493 20.18 2.33 0.03
C PHE A 493 21.54 1.72 -0.29
N ALA A 494 21.57 0.75 -1.20
CA ALA A 494 22.80 0.04 -1.55
C ALA A 494 23.87 0.99 -2.13
N ALA A 495 23.46 1.99 -2.92
CA ALA A 495 24.38 2.98 -3.52
C ALA A 495 25.13 3.86 -2.49
N ARG A 496 24.64 3.95 -1.25
CA ARG A 496 25.27 4.69 -0.15
C ARG A 496 26.29 3.86 0.63
N LEU A 497 26.23 2.54 0.50
CA LEU A 497 27.12 1.62 1.19
C LEU A 497 28.46 1.53 0.47
N LYS A 498 29.53 1.44 1.26
CA LYS A 498 30.88 1.17 0.78
C LYS A 498 31.27 -0.29 1.10
N PRO A 499 32.17 -0.92 0.34
CA PRO A 499 32.74 -2.20 0.72
C PRO A 499 33.28 -2.15 2.16
N GLY A 500 32.91 -3.12 3.00
CA GLY A 500 33.22 -3.17 4.42
C GLY A 500 32.12 -2.62 5.33
N ASP A 501 31.11 -1.91 4.82
CA ASP A 501 29.99 -1.44 5.63
C ASP A 501 29.08 -2.61 6.02
N CYS A 502 28.63 -2.59 7.28
CA CYS A 502 27.73 -3.59 7.82
C CYS A 502 26.29 -3.10 7.84
N PHE A 503 25.35 -3.99 7.51
CA PHE A 503 23.93 -3.71 7.59
C PHE A 503 23.14 -4.96 8.02
N SER A 504 21.98 -4.71 8.65
CA SER A 504 21.06 -5.78 9.08
C SER A 504 20.02 -6.04 8.01
N PHE A 505 19.86 -7.28 7.57
CA PHE A 505 18.87 -7.65 6.57
C PHE A 505 18.43 -9.12 6.73
N GLY A 506 17.12 -9.36 6.74
CA GLY A 506 16.55 -10.69 6.91
C GLY A 506 16.91 -11.31 8.25
N GLY A 507 17.00 -10.49 9.30
CA GLY A 507 17.42 -10.92 10.63
C GLY A 507 18.90 -11.27 10.76
N ARG A 508 19.74 -10.89 9.79
CA ARG A 508 21.16 -11.24 9.73
C ARG A 508 22.04 -10.00 9.63
N LEU A 509 23.19 -10.04 10.29
CA LEU A 509 24.21 -9.01 10.13
C LEU A 509 25.08 -9.36 8.93
N LEU A 510 25.13 -8.47 7.95
CA LEU A 510 25.79 -8.65 6.66
C LEU A 510 26.82 -7.53 6.47
N GLU A 511 27.96 -7.87 5.86
CA GLU A 511 28.98 -6.92 5.40
C GLU A 511 28.96 -6.86 3.88
N LEU A 512 28.90 -5.66 3.31
CA LEU A 512 28.99 -5.45 1.87
C LEU A 512 30.43 -5.72 1.40
N VAL A 513 30.58 -6.62 0.45
CA VAL A 513 31.88 -6.90 -0.18
C VAL A 513 32.05 -6.09 -1.47
N ARG A 514 31.04 -6.13 -2.33
CA ARG A 514 31.01 -5.37 -3.61
C ARG A 514 29.61 -5.26 -4.16
N ILE A 515 29.40 -4.30 -5.05
CA ILE A 515 28.21 -4.19 -5.87
C ILE A 515 28.60 -4.50 -7.33
N HIS A 516 27.89 -5.44 -7.96
CA HIS A 516 28.12 -5.81 -9.36
C HIS A 516 26.80 -6.36 -9.97
N ASP A 517 26.45 -5.94 -11.18
CA ASP A 517 25.26 -6.36 -11.93
C ASP A 517 23.97 -6.34 -11.10
N MET A 518 23.62 -5.18 -10.54
CA MET A 518 22.43 -4.99 -9.68
C MET A 518 22.36 -5.98 -8.52
N THR A 519 23.52 -6.47 -8.06
CA THR A 519 23.65 -7.39 -6.93
C THR A 519 24.63 -6.85 -5.90
N ALA A 520 24.17 -6.73 -4.66
CA ALA A 520 25.01 -6.47 -3.49
C ALA A 520 25.53 -7.82 -2.97
N TRP A 521 26.81 -8.06 -3.21
CA TRP A 521 27.51 -9.26 -2.76
C TRP A 521 27.96 -9.07 -1.31
N VAL A 522 27.54 -10.00 -0.43
CA VAL A 522 27.70 -9.87 1.01
C VAL A 522 28.38 -11.10 1.63
N ARG A 523 28.91 -10.90 2.84
CA ARG A 523 29.32 -11.98 3.75
C ARG A 523 28.69 -11.79 5.12
N LYS A 524 28.69 -12.82 5.97
CA LYS A 524 28.31 -12.68 7.38
C LYS A 524 29.28 -11.73 8.05
N ALA A 525 28.77 -10.79 8.82
CA ALA A 525 29.57 -9.89 9.63
C ALA A 525 29.54 -10.30 11.10
N SER A 526 30.67 -10.03 11.79
CA SER A 526 30.78 -10.12 13.24
C SER A 526 30.99 -8.70 13.77
N GLY A 527 29.99 -8.10 14.42
CA GLY A 527 30.06 -6.74 14.96
C GLY A 527 28.75 -6.30 15.58
N HIS A 528 28.79 -5.20 16.36
CA HIS A 528 27.63 -4.72 17.11
C HIS A 528 26.90 -3.54 16.48
N ARG A 529 27.43 -2.96 15.40
CA ARG A 529 26.82 -1.80 14.70
C ARG A 529 26.52 -2.13 13.26
N ALA A 530 25.27 -1.97 12.87
CA ALA A 530 24.81 -2.20 11.51
C ALA A 530 23.75 -1.17 11.11
N ALA A 531 23.87 -0.65 9.90
CA ALA A 531 22.80 0.15 9.30
C ALA A 531 21.59 -0.75 9.02
N VAL A 532 20.39 -0.25 9.24
CA VAL A 532 19.16 -0.92 8.82
C VAL A 532 18.74 -0.37 7.46
N PRO A 533 18.46 -1.21 6.45
CA PRO A 533 17.99 -0.74 5.16
C PRO A 533 16.75 0.16 5.31
N ARG A 534 16.75 1.26 4.59
CA ARG A 534 15.57 2.10 4.44
C ARG A 534 14.91 1.77 3.12
N TRP A 535 13.61 1.62 3.14
CA TRP A 535 12.76 1.49 1.97
C TRP A 535 11.95 2.79 1.85
N ASN A 536 12.01 3.41 0.68
CA ASN A 536 11.27 4.65 0.37
C ASN A 536 9.77 4.39 0.10
N GLY A 537 9.20 3.39 0.75
CA GLY A 537 7.76 3.20 0.75
C GLY A 537 7.07 4.42 1.36
N GLY A 538 6.05 4.95 0.69
CA GLY A 538 5.28 6.08 1.17
C GLY A 538 4.78 5.83 2.60
N ARG A 539 4.92 6.81 3.48
CA ARG A 539 4.28 6.78 4.80
C ARG A 539 2.78 6.85 4.57
N MET A 540 2.04 5.81 4.95
CA MET A 540 0.59 5.82 4.82
C MET A 540 0.01 6.94 5.69
N PRO A 541 -0.84 7.80 5.09
CA PRO A 541 -1.53 8.83 5.86
C PRO A 541 -2.60 8.22 6.77
N LEU A 542 -2.94 8.94 7.82
CA LEU A 542 -4.12 8.63 8.62
C LEU A 542 -5.38 8.73 7.75
N SER A 543 -6.25 7.73 7.80
CA SER A 543 -7.51 7.73 7.03
C SER A 543 -8.48 8.79 7.54
N ASN A 544 -9.47 9.19 6.70
CA ASN A 544 -10.52 10.14 7.11
C ASN A 544 -11.29 9.61 8.30
N THR A 545 -11.78 8.39 8.18
CA THR A 545 -12.61 7.73 9.21
C THR A 545 -11.90 7.71 10.56
N LEU A 546 -10.60 7.37 10.57
CA LEU A 546 -9.84 7.32 11.80
C LEU A 546 -9.50 8.74 12.31
N ALA A 547 -9.20 9.68 11.43
CA ALA A 547 -8.92 11.06 11.80
C ALA A 547 -10.14 11.76 12.43
N ASP A 548 -11.32 11.58 11.84
CA ASP A 548 -12.58 12.12 12.40
C ASP A 548 -12.86 11.49 13.76
N ALA A 549 -12.67 10.19 13.92
CA ALA A 549 -12.81 9.49 15.20
C ALA A 549 -11.80 10.00 16.26
N VAL A 550 -10.58 10.40 15.87
CA VAL A 550 -9.61 11.04 16.79
C VAL A 550 -10.13 12.39 17.29
N VAL A 551 -10.65 13.22 16.38
CA VAL A 551 -11.22 14.53 16.75
C VAL A 551 -12.41 14.39 17.70
N GLU A 552 -13.25 13.35 17.52
CA GLU A 552 -14.33 13.01 18.45
C GLU A 552 -13.80 12.65 19.86
N GLN A 553 -12.68 11.92 19.94
CA GLN A 553 -12.05 11.63 21.25
C GLN A 553 -11.49 12.90 21.92
N LEU A 554 -10.92 13.82 21.13
CA LEU A 554 -10.45 15.11 21.63
C LEU A 554 -11.60 15.97 22.12
N ALA A 555 -12.76 15.97 21.46
CA ALA A 555 -13.96 16.68 21.90
C ALA A 555 -14.52 16.11 23.21
N GLN A 556 -14.42 14.80 23.45
CA GLN A 556 -14.77 14.20 24.75
C GLN A 556 -13.81 14.66 25.85
N ALA A 557 -12.52 14.69 25.56
CA ALA A 557 -11.50 15.17 26.49
C ALA A 557 -11.66 16.67 26.82
N GLU A 558 -12.04 17.52 25.84
CA GLU A 558 -12.37 18.93 26.07
C GLU A 558 -13.49 19.12 27.10
N GLN A 559 -14.46 18.18 27.08
CA GLN A 559 -15.59 18.16 28.06
C GLN A 559 -15.20 17.51 29.38
N GLY A 560 -13.94 17.20 29.62
CA GLY A 560 -13.46 16.52 30.83
C GLY A 560 -13.84 15.02 30.92
N ARG A 561 -14.25 14.41 29.81
CA ARG A 561 -14.63 12.99 29.76
C ARG A 561 -13.43 12.13 29.33
N PHE A 562 -12.92 11.34 30.27
CA PHE A 562 -11.80 10.39 30.07
C PHE A 562 -12.28 8.96 30.39
N ASP A 563 -13.30 8.51 29.65
CA ASP A 563 -14.05 7.27 29.97
C ASP A 563 -13.27 5.98 29.64
N SER A 564 -12.23 6.08 28.81
CA SER A 564 -11.42 4.91 28.42
C SER A 564 -10.05 4.91 29.10
N PRO A 565 -9.45 3.73 29.34
CA PRO A 565 -8.10 3.62 29.90
C PRO A 565 -7.05 4.38 29.07
N GLU A 566 -7.23 4.40 27.73
CA GLU A 566 -6.35 5.14 26.82
C GLU A 566 -6.44 6.65 27.06
N LEU A 567 -7.66 7.21 27.14
CA LEU A 567 -7.85 8.64 27.41
C LEU A 567 -7.33 9.01 28.80
N GLN A 568 -7.57 8.19 29.82
CA GLN A 568 -7.02 8.38 31.16
C GLN A 568 -5.49 8.41 31.14
N ARG A 569 -4.86 7.56 30.33
CA ARG A 569 -3.40 7.52 30.20
C ARG A 569 -2.81 8.77 29.59
N VAL A 570 -3.48 9.39 28.61
CA VAL A 570 -3.02 10.62 27.94
C VAL A 570 -3.62 11.89 28.54
N GLN A 571 -4.44 11.79 29.60
CA GLN A 571 -5.07 12.92 30.27
C GLN A 571 -4.07 14.02 30.63
N PRO A 572 -2.87 13.74 31.23
CA PRO A 572 -1.91 14.80 31.57
C PRO A 572 -1.39 15.58 30.35
N LEU A 573 -1.29 14.91 29.18
CA LEU A 573 -0.92 15.56 27.93
C LEU A 573 -2.05 16.48 27.43
N LEU A 574 -3.28 16.00 27.45
CA LEU A 574 -4.44 16.73 26.93
C LEU A 574 -4.81 17.91 27.83
N GLU A 575 -4.73 17.77 29.16
CA GLU A 575 -4.92 18.84 30.11
C GLU A 575 -3.85 19.95 29.93
N LEU A 576 -2.58 19.56 29.75
CA LEU A 576 -1.50 20.51 29.47
C LEU A 576 -1.72 21.24 28.14
N GLN A 577 -2.15 20.52 27.09
CA GLN A 577 -2.51 21.14 25.82
C GLN A 577 -3.65 22.15 25.98
N GLN A 578 -4.66 21.81 26.75
CA GLN A 578 -5.80 22.70 27.02
C GLN A 578 -5.43 23.89 27.88
N GLN A 579 -4.53 23.70 28.86
CA GLN A 579 -4.03 24.79 29.73
C GLN A 579 -3.18 25.82 28.96
N TRP A 580 -2.31 25.34 28.06
CA TRP A 580 -1.40 26.21 27.29
C TRP A 580 -2.00 26.74 26.00
N SER A 581 -3.05 26.09 25.49
CA SER A 581 -3.69 26.47 24.24
C SER A 581 -5.18 26.11 24.22
N ALA A 582 -5.55 25.08 23.44
CA ALA A 582 -6.89 24.53 23.34
C ALA A 582 -6.82 23.09 22.76
N LEU A 583 -7.97 22.38 22.80
CA LEU A 583 -8.15 21.14 22.05
C LEU A 583 -8.99 21.41 20.79
N PRO A 584 -8.64 20.86 19.62
CA PRO A 584 -9.48 20.94 18.44
C PRO A 584 -10.69 20.02 18.59
N THR A 585 -11.83 20.46 18.04
CA THR A 585 -13.10 19.71 18.06
C THR A 585 -13.72 19.68 16.66
N PRO A 586 -14.80 18.93 16.43
CA PRO A 586 -15.51 19.00 15.15
C PRO A 586 -16.02 20.40 14.79
N ALA A 587 -16.29 21.24 15.81
CA ALA A 587 -16.79 22.62 15.64
C ALA A 587 -15.69 23.68 15.56
N THR A 588 -14.46 23.36 15.99
CA THR A 588 -13.37 24.34 16.12
C THR A 588 -12.12 23.91 15.38
N LEU A 589 -11.53 24.85 14.63
CA LEU A 589 -10.20 24.70 14.03
C LEU A 589 -9.18 25.40 14.92
N LEU A 590 -8.22 24.67 15.45
CA LEU A 590 -7.15 25.24 16.27
C LEU A 590 -5.98 25.68 15.39
N ALA A 591 -5.56 26.93 15.60
CA ALA A 591 -4.32 27.49 15.07
C ALA A 591 -3.49 28.02 16.26
N GLU A 592 -2.20 27.67 16.27
CA GLU A 592 -1.25 28.15 17.28
C GLU A 592 -0.15 28.95 16.60
N VAL A 593 0.21 30.08 17.18
CA VAL A 593 1.24 30.98 16.68
C VAL A 593 2.34 31.12 17.72
N LEU A 594 3.58 30.80 17.35
CA LEU A 594 4.74 30.91 18.22
C LEU A 594 5.81 31.76 17.54
N THR A 595 6.36 32.73 18.28
CA THR A 595 7.55 33.48 17.85
C THR A 595 8.78 32.90 18.52
N SER A 596 9.76 32.52 17.73
CA SER A 596 11.03 31.94 18.18
C SER A 596 12.22 32.68 17.56
N ARG A 597 13.45 32.22 17.86
CA ARG A 597 14.66 32.73 17.19
C ARG A 597 14.73 32.35 15.70
N ASP A 598 14.02 31.27 15.29
CA ASP A 598 13.96 30.82 13.90
C ASP A 598 12.94 31.64 13.07
N GLY A 599 12.05 32.41 13.72
CA GLY A 599 11.01 33.20 13.08
C GLY A 599 9.62 33.00 13.71
N THR A 600 8.59 33.25 12.90
CA THR A 600 7.18 33.10 13.31
C THR A 600 6.64 31.79 12.77
N HIS A 601 6.14 30.93 13.66
CA HIS A 601 5.54 29.66 13.39
C HIS A 601 4.02 29.77 13.40
N LEU A 602 3.37 29.19 12.43
CA LEU A 602 1.94 28.85 12.47
C LEU A 602 1.82 27.32 12.51
N PHE A 603 1.15 26.80 13.53
CA PHE A 603 0.74 25.40 13.59
C PHE A 603 -0.77 25.33 13.37
N LEU A 604 -1.22 24.46 12.50
CA LEU A 604 -2.64 24.28 12.21
C LEU A 604 -2.99 22.80 12.28
N TYR A 605 -4.14 22.47 12.90
CA TYR A 605 -4.52 21.09 13.22
C TYR A 605 -5.84 20.67 12.57
N PRO A 606 -5.83 20.43 11.22
CA PRO A 606 -7.03 19.97 10.51
C PRO A 606 -7.38 18.51 10.76
N PHE A 607 -6.47 17.68 11.26
CA PHE A 607 -6.64 16.23 11.39
C PHE A 607 -7.13 15.59 10.08
N ALA A 608 -6.43 15.87 9.01
CA ALA A 608 -6.80 15.41 7.67
C ALA A 608 -5.78 14.42 7.05
N GLY A 609 -4.77 14.03 7.83
CA GLY A 609 -3.70 13.17 7.38
C GLY A 609 -2.62 13.89 6.58
N ARG A 610 -1.43 13.33 6.59
CA ARG A 610 -0.18 13.93 6.08
C ARG A 610 -0.27 14.43 4.63
N ASN A 611 -0.89 13.68 3.72
CA ASN A 611 -0.97 14.04 2.31
C ASN A 611 -1.78 15.32 2.10
N VAL A 612 -2.94 15.40 2.75
CA VAL A 612 -3.80 16.59 2.74
C VAL A 612 -3.09 17.77 3.40
N HIS A 613 -2.40 17.53 4.52
CA HIS A 613 -1.64 18.58 5.22
C HIS A 613 -0.52 19.16 4.36
N LEU A 614 0.15 18.35 3.54
CA LEU A 614 1.17 18.82 2.61
C LEU A 614 0.56 19.77 1.55
N GLY A 615 -0.58 19.39 0.98
CA GLY A 615 -1.31 20.20 0.02
C GLY A 615 -1.83 21.51 0.65
N LEU A 616 -2.44 21.44 1.85
CA LEU A 616 -2.95 22.60 2.57
C LEU A 616 -1.81 23.55 2.97
N ALA A 617 -0.71 23.02 3.49
CA ALA A 617 0.44 23.83 3.90
C ALA A 617 1.06 24.57 2.70
N GLY A 618 1.22 23.88 1.56
CA GLY A 618 1.66 24.48 0.30
C GLY A 618 0.72 25.59 -0.16
N LEU A 619 -0.58 25.31 -0.20
CA LEU A 619 -1.62 26.25 -0.60
C LEU A 619 -1.63 27.53 0.28
N LEU A 620 -1.62 27.36 1.61
CA LEU A 620 -1.63 28.50 2.52
C LEU A 620 -0.32 29.32 2.46
N ALA A 621 0.81 28.65 2.34
CA ALA A 621 2.10 29.32 2.13
C ALA A 621 2.11 30.13 0.83
N TRP A 622 1.58 29.56 -0.26
CA TRP A 622 1.48 30.23 -1.55
C TRP A 622 0.53 31.43 -1.47
N ARG A 623 -0.68 31.28 -0.91
CA ARG A 623 -1.63 32.38 -0.72
C ARG A 623 -1.04 33.49 0.14
N ALA A 624 -0.34 33.15 1.23
CA ALA A 624 0.32 34.14 2.08
C ALA A 624 1.43 34.89 1.32
N ALA A 625 2.18 34.21 0.46
CA ALA A 625 3.22 34.81 -0.38
C ALA A 625 2.65 35.72 -1.48
N GLN A 626 1.38 35.55 -1.90
CA GLN A 626 0.68 36.49 -2.79
C GLN A 626 0.35 37.82 -2.10
N ILE A 627 0.10 37.81 -0.78
CA ILE A 627 -0.15 39.02 0.01
C ILE A 627 1.15 39.81 0.22
N ALA A 628 2.21 39.10 0.60
CA ALA A 628 3.55 39.68 0.75
C ALA A 628 4.62 38.63 0.40
N PRO A 629 5.59 38.94 -0.47
CA PRO A 629 6.63 37.98 -0.86
C PRO A 629 7.39 37.44 0.35
N ARG A 630 7.26 36.15 0.63
CA ARG A 630 7.87 35.49 1.78
C ARG A 630 8.16 34.03 1.46
N THR A 631 9.11 33.44 2.17
CA THR A 631 9.48 32.04 2.05
C THR A 631 9.09 31.29 3.32
N PHE A 632 8.45 30.14 3.16
CA PHE A 632 7.99 29.29 4.26
C PHE A 632 8.73 27.96 4.27
N SER A 633 9.17 27.53 5.45
CA SER A 633 9.54 26.14 5.71
C SER A 633 8.30 25.38 6.17
N ILE A 634 8.08 24.19 5.62
CA ILE A 634 6.90 23.37 5.88
C ILE A 634 7.30 22.10 6.62
N ALA A 635 6.59 21.76 7.72
CA ALA A 635 6.65 20.45 8.34
C ALA A 635 5.24 19.89 8.48
N VAL A 636 5.06 18.59 8.25
CA VAL A 636 3.74 17.93 8.28
C VAL A 636 3.76 16.61 9.03
N ASN A 637 2.68 16.33 9.77
CA ASN A 637 2.40 15.01 10.33
C ASN A 637 0.93 14.63 10.04
N ASP A 638 0.43 13.54 10.63
CA ASP A 638 -0.95 13.10 10.39
C ASP A 638 -2.02 13.96 11.10
N TYR A 639 -1.62 14.83 12.03
CA TYR A 639 -2.53 15.63 12.85
C TYR A 639 -2.61 17.09 12.42
N GLY A 640 -1.52 17.64 11.86
CA GLY A 640 -1.42 19.02 11.46
C GLY A 640 -0.15 19.34 10.67
N PHE A 641 0.10 20.63 10.50
CA PHE A 641 1.28 21.14 9.83
C PHE A 641 1.81 22.44 10.45
N GLU A 642 3.08 22.70 10.20
CA GLU A 642 3.79 23.93 10.58
C GLU A 642 4.14 24.73 9.33
N LEU A 643 3.89 26.05 9.37
CA LEU A 643 4.49 27.03 8.46
C LEU A 643 5.43 27.92 9.26
N LEU A 644 6.71 27.89 8.95
CA LEU A 644 7.71 28.75 9.56
C LEU A 644 8.18 29.80 8.56
N CYS A 645 8.05 31.07 8.92
CA CYS A 645 8.60 32.22 8.19
C CYS A 645 9.64 32.93 9.07
N ALA A 646 10.79 33.27 8.49
CA ALA A 646 11.83 34.03 9.18
C ALA A 646 11.35 35.46 9.53
N GLU A 647 10.47 36.02 8.70
CA GLU A 647 9.87 37.33 8.90
C GLU A 647 8.58 37.25 9.73
N PRO A 648 8.22 38.27 10.48
CA PRO A 648 6.95 38.35 11.19
C PRO A 648 5.75 38.25 10.24
N VAL A 649 4.78 37.39 10.57
CA VAL A 649 3.51 37.27 9.85
C VAL A 649 2.34 37.48 10.83
N ASP A 650 1.43 38.36 10.47
CA ASP A 650 0.20 38.60 11.23
C ASP A 650 -0.86 37.52 10.90
N TRP A 651 -0.65 36.32 11.47
CA TRP A 651 -1.55 35.18 11.26
C TRP A 651 -2.94 35.41 11.84
N GLN A 652 -3.04 36.26 12.90
CA GLN A 652 -4.31 36.52 13.58
C GLN A 652 -5.32 37.18 12.64
N ASN A 653 -4.87 38.10 11.80
CA ASN A 653 -5.73 38.85 10.90
C ASN A 653 -5.79 38.26 9.49
N THR A 654 -4.79 37.50 9.06
CA THR A 654 -4.70 37.00 7.68
C THR A 654 -5.22 35.59 7.50
N LEU A 655 -5.13 34.72 8.51
CA LEU A 655 -5.41 33.28 8.37
C LEU A 655 -6.85 32.99 7.89
N ALA A 656 -7.85 33.71 8.42
CA ALA A 656 -9.25 33.52 8.02
C ALA A 656 -9.46 33.76 6.50
N GLY A 657 -8.82 34.79 5.95
CA GLY A 657 -8.85 35.07 4.50
C GLY A 657 -8.14 34.00 3.66
N LEU A 658 -7.04 33.43 4.16
CA LEU A 658 -6.30 32.39 3.48
C LEU A 658 -7.06 31.06 3.44
N LEU A 659 -7.98 30.81 4.37
CA LEU A 659 -8.85 29.63 4.41
C LEU A 659 -10.09 29.75 3.51
N SER A 660 -10.23 30.86 2.76
CA SER A 660 -11.40 31.11 1.90
C SER A 660 -11.58 29.99 0.87
N ILE A 661 -12.85 29.63 0.66
CA ILE A 661 -13.23 28.66 -0.36
C ILE A 661 -13.25 29.36 -1.72
N VAL A 662 -12.51 28.82 -2.67
CA VAL A 662 -12.57 29.21 -4.08
C VAL A 662 -13.28 28.13 -4.90
N GLN A 663 -13.67 28.46 -6.13
CA GLN A 663 -14.26 27.45 -7.03
C GLN A 663 -13.29 26.26 -7.24
N PRO A 664 -13.80 25.03 -7.37
CA PRO A 664 -12.94 23.83 -7.46
C PRO A 664 -11.86 23.92 -8.55
N ALA A 665 -12.15 24.50 -9.72
CA ALA A 665 -11.17 24.67 -10.79
C ALA A 665 -10.03 25.61 -10.38
N MET A 666 -10.34 26.75 -9.77
CA MET A 666 -9.33 27.70 -9.27
C MET A 666 -8.48 27.09 -8.13
N LEU A 667 -9.09 26.26 -7.28
CA LEU A 667 -8.35 25.58 -6.23
C LEU A 667 -7.30 24.60 -6.79
N LEU A 668 -7.64 23.90 -7.88
CA LEU A 668 -6.68 23.02 -8.56
C LEU A 668 -5.48 23.80 -9.08
N ASP A 669 -5.73 24.94 -9.75
CA ASP A 669 -4.67 25.81 -10.27
C ASP A 669 -3.79 26.37 -9.14
N GLU A 670 -4.40 26.82 -8.04
CA GLU A 670 -3.67 27.31 -6.87
C GLU A 670 -2.81 26.22 -6.23
N VAL A 671 -3.34 25.00 -6.07
CA VAL A 671 -2.58 23.87 -5.52
C VAL A 671 -1.43 23.50 -6.44
N LEU A 672 -1.63 23.44 -7.75
CA LEU A 672 -0.56 23.18 -8.72
C LEU A 672 0.49 24.29 -8.72
N ALA A 673 0.09 25.57 -8.58
CA ALA A 673 1.01 26.68 -8.48
C ALA A 673 1.80 26.71 -7.15
N SER A 674 1.18 26.23 -6.07
CA SER A 674 1.78 26.23 -4.72
C SER A 674 2.88 25.19 -4.52
N LEU A 675 2.91 24.18 -5.35
CA LEU A 675 3.84 23.06 -5.29
C LEU A 675 4.80 23.13 -6.49
N ASN A 676 5.99 22.54 -6.34
CA ASN A 676 6.82 22.25 -7.50
C ASN A 676 6.20 21.09 -8.31
N ALA A 677 4.96 21.38 -8.82
CA ALA A 677 4.09 20.38 -9.44
C ALA A 677 4.78 19.70 -10.64
N GLY A 678 5.65 20.41 -11.34
CA GLY A 678 6.39 19.87 -12.47
C GLY A 678 7.32 18.70 -12.08
N GLU A 679 8.06 18.83 -10.98
CA GLU A 679 8.96 17.77 -10.49
C GLU A 679 8.21 16.57 -9.93
N LEU A 680 7.12 16.82 -9.21
CA LEU A 680 6.28 15.77 -8.66
C LEU A 680 5.53 15.01 -9.77
N ALA A 681 4.97 15.72 -10.75
CA ALA A 681 4.32 15.14 -11.92
C ALA A 681 5.30 14.32 -12.78
N GLN A 682 6.55 14.80 -12.95
CA GLN A 682 7.61 14.05 -13.64
C GLN A 682 7.94 12.74 -12.93
N ARG A 683 7.94 12.72 -11.59
CA ARG A 683 8.12 11.49 -10.81
C ARG A 683 6.97 10.52 -11.05
N ARG A 684 5.74 11.02 -11.06
CA ARG A 684 4.53 10.22 -11.32
C ARG A 684 4.49 9.70 -12.74
N PHE A 685 4.88 10.54 -13.71
CA PHE A 685 4.97 10.17 -15.12
C PHE A 685 5.87 8.96 -15.38
N ARG A 686 6.85 8.67 -14.52
CA ARG A 686 7.68 7.46 -14.62
C ARG A 686 6.86 6.18 -14.57
N GLU A 687 5.84 6.11 -13.72
CA GLU A 687 4.94 4.96 -13.63
C GLU A 687 4.07 4.87 -14.88
N ILE A 688 3.49 5.97 -15.28
CA ILE A 688 2.66 6.09 -16.48
C ILE A 688 3.43 5.68 -17.74
N ALA A 689 4.68 6.16 -17.89
CA ALA A 689 5.55 5.82 -19.01
C ALA A 689 5.87 4.31 -19.08
N ARG A 690 5.94 3.64 -17.93
CA ARG A 690 6.13 2.18 -17.91
C ARG A 690 4.86 1.44 -18.25
N VAL A 691 3.72 1.76 -17.63
CA VAL A 691 2.45 1.10 -17.87
C VAL A 691 2.01 1.29 -19.32
N SER A 692 2.12 2.51 -19.87
CA SER A 692 1.81 2.80 -21.27
C SER A 692 2.81 2.20 -22.28
N GLY A 693 3.92 1.61 -21.83
CA GLY A 693 4.92 0.97 -22.68
C GLY A 693 5.88 1.93 -23.40
N LEU A 694 5.98 3.19 -22.96
CA LEU A 694 6.99 4.13 -23.46
C LEU A 694 8.40 3.74 -23.01
N VAL A 695 8.54 3.24 -21.79
CA VAL A 695 9.81 2.82 -21.22
C VAL A 695 9.81 1.31 -20.98
N PHE A 696 10.78 0.63 -21.59
CA PHE A 696 10.97 -0.81 -21.45
C PHE A 696 12.05 -1.12 -20.40
N GLN A 697 11.79 -2.05 -19.48
CA GLN A 697 12.66 -2.39 -18.36
C GLN A 697 13.91 -3.23 -18.72
N GLY A 698 13.98 -3.73 -19.95
CA GLY A 698 15.02 -4.66 -20.38
C GLY A 698 14.57 -6.12 -20.41
N TYR A 699 15.41 -6.97 -20.98
CA TYR A 699 15.17 -8.42 -21.05
C TYR A 699 15.61 -9.12 -19.74
N PRO A 700 15.12 -10.35 -19.47
CA PRO A 700 15.65 -11.15 -18.37
C PRO A 700 17.17 -11.35 -18.55
N GLY A 701 17.97 -10.97 -17.54
CA GLY A 701 19.44 -10.96 -17.62
C GLY A 701 20.06 -9.62 -17.99
N GLU A 702 19.32 -8.71 -18.64
CA GLU A 702 19.79 -7.38 -19.10
C GLU A 702 18.87 -6.28 -18.58
N LYS A 703 18.58 -6.29 -17.28
CA LYS A 703 17.71 -5.26 -16.67
C LYS A 703 18.40 -3.90 -16.65
N ARG A 704 17.67 -2.86 -17.06
CA ARG A 704 18.13 -1.47 -16.94
C ARG A 704 18.12 -1.03 -15.48
N SER A 705 19.10 -0.20 -15.09
CA SER A 705 19.14 0.38 -13.74
C SER A 705 18.01 1.41 -13.55
N ASN A 706 17.67 1.69 -12.29
CA ASN A 706 16.69 2.74 -11.96
C ASN A 706 17.09 4.10 -12.54
N LYS A 707 18.38 4.43 -12.49
CA LYS A 707 18.92 5.67 -13.04
C LYS A 707 18.67 5.77 -14.55
N GLN A 708 18.86 4.68 -15.29
CA GLN A 708 18.57 4.63 -16.73
C GLN A 708 17.06 4.74 -17.03
N LEU A 709 16.23 4.04 -16.26
CA LEU A 709 14.77 4.11 -16.41
C LEU A 709 14.23 5.48 -16.05
N GLN A 710 14.78 6.11 -15.00
CA GLN A 710 14.43 7.47 -14.59
C GLN A 710 14.86 8.48 -15.65
N ALA A 711 16.08 8.39 -16.15
CA ALA A 711 16.58 9.27 -17.20
C ALA A 711 15.72 9.15 -18.47
N SER A 712 15.35 7.92 -18.88
CA SER A 712 14.48 7.71 -20.03
C SER A 712 13.09 8.31 -19.82
N SER A 713 12.45 8.08 -18.68
CA SER A 713 11.11 8.63 -18.41
C SER A 713 11.12 10.16 -18.26
N SER A 714 12.17 10.73 -17.66
CA SER A 714 12.35 12.18 -17.58
C SER A 714 12.51 12.80 -18.96
N LEU A 715 13.26 12.14 -19.86
CA LEU A 715 13.41 12.59 -21.24
C LEU A 715 12.05 12.62 -21.97
N PHE A 716 11.23 11.57 -21.86
CA PHE A 716 9.89 11.58 -22.47
C PHE A 716 9.01 12.67 -21.89
N TYR A 717 9.04 12.89 -20.57
CA TYR A 717 8.28 13.96 -19.93
C TYR A 717 8.64 15.34 -20.52
N GLU A 718 9.94 15.64 -20.63
CA GLU A 718 10.42 16.90 -21.19
C GLU A 718 10.12 17.04 -22.69
N VAL A 719 10.26 15.96 -23.46
CA VAL A 719 9.91 15.94 -24.90
C VAL A 719 8.43 16.23 -25.09
N PHE A 720 7.55 15.55 -24.35
CA PHE A 720 6.11 15.78 -24.46
C PHE A 720 5.74 17.19 -23.99
N ARG A 721 6.29 17.66 -22.88
CA ARG A 721 6.04 19.02 -22.38
C ARG A 721 6.40 20.09 -23.40
N LYS A 722 7.50 19.88 -24.14
CA LYS A 722 8.02 20.88 -25.09
C LYS A 722 7.39 20.76 -26.48
N TYR A 723 7.16 19.54 -26.98
CA TYR A 723 6.81 19.30 -28.39
C TYR A 723 5.41 18.69 -28.57
N ASP A 724 4.78 18.21 -27.50
CA ASP A 724 3.43 17.63 -27.50
C ASP A 724 2.71 17.98 -26.18
N PRO A 725 2.51 19.30 -25.90
CA PRO A 725 1.93 19.76 -24.62
C PRO A 725 0.48 19.29 -24.43
N GLY A 726 -0.21 18.89 -25.51
CA GLY A 726 -1.54 18.29 -25.48
C GLY A 726 -1.56 16.79 -25.11
N ASN A 727 -0.40 16.19 -24.83
CA ASN A 727 -0.31 14.77 -24.52
C ASN A 727 -1.08 14.41 -23.24
N GLN A 728 -2.11 13.58 -23.38
CA GLN A 728 -3.01 13.28 -22.25
C GLN A 728 -2.33 12.47 -21.12
N LEU A 729 -1.19 11.82 -21.37
CA LEU A 729 -0.42 11.18 -20.29
C LEU A 729 0.27 12.20 -19.36
N LEU A 730 0.57 13.42 -19.84
CA LEU A 730 1.05 14.51 -18.97
C LEU A 730 -0.08 14.99 -18.06
N GLN A 731 -1.29 15.16 -18.62
CA GLN A 731 -2.49 15.54 -17.85
C GLN A 731 -2.82 14.45 -16.83
N GLN A 732 -2.75 13.18 -17.23
CA GLN A 732 -2.92 12.06 -16.29
C GLN A 732 -1.89 12.11 -15.15
N ALA A 733 -0.62 12.42 -15.42
CA ALA A 733 0.40 12.53 -14.37
C ALA A 733 0.07 13.62 -13.34
N GLN A 734 -0.46 14.75 -13.79
CA GLN A 734 -0.94 15.82 -12.90
C GLN A 734 -2.19 15.39 -12.13
N ALA A 735 -3.16 14.76 -12.78
CA ALA A 735 -4.38 14.27 -12.14
C ALA A 735 -4.08 13.19 -11.09
N GLU A 736 -3.19 12.23 -11.37
CA GLU A 736 -2.77 11.20 -10.42
C GLU A 736 -1.96 11.79 -9.25
N LEU A 737 -1.10 12.79 -9.49
CA LEU A 737 -0.41 13.51 -8.43
C LEU A 737 -1.41 14.13 -7.45
N LEU A 738 -2.39 14.86 -7.99
CA LEU A 738 -3.45 15.50 -7.20
C LEU A 738 -4.30 14.47 -6.44
N ALA A 739 -4.66 13.36 -7.08
CA ALA A 739 -5.53 12.35 -6.48
C ALA A 739 -4.83 11.47 -5.44
N GLU A 740 -3.61 10.99 -5.72
CA GLU A 740 -2.96 9.96 -4.92
C GLU A 740 -1.94 10.51 -3.91
N GLU A 741 -1.18 11.56 -4.27
CA GLU A 741 -0.16 12.12 -3.38
C GLU A 741 -0.71 13.24 -2.48
N LEU A 742 -1.70 14.02 -2.97
CA LEU A 742 -2.30 15.13 -2.22
C LEU A 742 -3.72 14.84 -1.74
N ASP A 743 -4.36 13.79 -2.24
CA ASP A 743 -5.76 13.48 -1.96
C ASP A 743 -6.66 14.71 -2.13
N ILE A 744 -6.65 15.26 -3.34
CA ILE A 744 -7.30 16.56 -3.64
C ILE A 744 -8.78 16.60 -3.25
N ALA A 745 -9.49 15.49 -3.39
CA ALA A 745 -10.88 15.41 -2.99
C ALA A 745 -11.05 15.62 -1.47
N ARG A 746 -10.18 14.99 -0.69
CA ARG A 746 -10.12 15.18 0.76
C ARG A 746 -9.62 16.55 1.15
N LEU A 747 -8.66 17.12 0.41
CA LEU A 747 -8.19 18.48 0.61
C LEU A 747 -9.33 19.47 0.44
N GLN A 748 -10.15 19.35 -0.61
CA GLN A 748 -11.32 20.18 -0.83
C GLN A 748 -12.33 20.05 0.30
N GLN A 749 -12.65 18.83 0.71
CA GLN A 749 -13.56 18.58 1.84
C GLN A 749 -13.01 19.16 3.16
N SER A 750 -11.70 19.01 3.39
CA SER A 750 -11.04 19.55 4.58
C SER A 750 -11.04 21.07 4.59
N LEU A 751 -10.75 21.71 3.46
CA LEU A 751 -10.82 23.17 3.34
C LEU A 751 -12.24 23.68 3.57
N ALA A 752 -13.26 23.03 3.02
CA ALA A 752 -14.66 23.36 3.24
C ALA A 752 -15.05 23.20 4.73
N ARG A 753 -14.61 22.12 5.37
CA ARG A 753 -14.80 21.91 6.82
C ARG A 753 -14.11 23.00 7.64
N MET A 754 -12.84 23.29 7.36
CA MET A 754 -12.06 24.33 8.06
C MET A 754 -12.70 25.71 7.94
N ALA A 755 -13.24 26.07 6.77
CA ALA A 755 -13.93 27.33 6.56
C ALA A 755 -15.27 27.43 7.33
N ALA A 756 -15.93 26.31 7.59
CA ALA A 756 -17.16 26.25 8.37
C ALA A 756 -16.92 26.19 9.90
N GLN A 757 -15.73 25.78 10.33
CA GLN A 757 -15.35 25.71 11.75
C GLN A 757 -15.06 27.09 12.32
N LYS A 758 -15.30 27.25 13.64
CA LYS A 758 -14.84 28.43 14.39
C LYS A 758 -13.31 28.39 14.49
N LEU A 759 -12.63 29.32 13.85
CA LEU A 759 -11.18 29.47 13.95
C LEU A 759 -10.80 30.00 15.36
N VAL A 760 -9.95 29.24 16.06
CA VAL A 760 -9.39 29.57 17.36
C VAL A 760 -7.89 29.79 17.21
N VAL A 761 -7.44 31.05 17.26
CA VAL A 761 -6.01 31.40 17.18
C VAL A 761 -5.45 31.62 18.56
N LYS A 762 -4.41 30.87 18.93
CA LYS A 762 -3.72 30.99 20.23
C LYS A 762 -2.29 31.46 20.03
N GLN A 763 -1.96 32.58 20.73
CA GLN A 763 -0.57 33.03 20.82
C GLN A 763 0.17 32.23 21.89
N LEU A 764 1.25 31.58 21.48
CA LEU A 764 2.04 30.73 22.36
C LEU A 764 3.28 31.44 22.88
N VAL A 765 3.62 31.14 24.12
CA VAL A 765 4.91 31.54 24.75
C VAL A 765 5.95 30.43 24.54
N ARG A 766 5.52 29.20 24.41
CA ARG A 766 6.34 27.97 24.30
C ARG A 766 5.65 26.91 23.44
N PRO A 767 6.37 25.93 22.94
CA PRO A 767 5.74 24.82 22.22
C PRO A 767 4.76 24.03 23.11
N THR A 768 3.61 23.69 22.54
CA THR A 768 2.58 22.86 23.17
C THR A 768 2.82 21.35 22.90
N PRO A 769 2.14 20.45 23.61
CA PRO A 769 2.16 19.01 23.27
C PRO A 769 1.85 18.70 21.81
N PHE A 770 1.02 19.51 21.13
CA PHE A 770 0.65 19.29 19.71
C PHE A 770 1.62 19.95 18.72
N SER A 771 2.20 21.11 19.04
CA SER A 771 3.18 21.78 18.18
C SER A 771 4.56 21.12 18.24
N PHE A 772 4.93 20.53 19.38
CA PHE A 772 6.24 19.90 19.57
C PHE A 772 6.57 18.80 18.54
N PRO A 773 5.69 17.84 18.21
CA PRO A 773 5.95 16.85 17.17
C PRO A 773 6.28 17.44 15.80
N LEU A 774 5.63 18.55 15.42
CA LEU A 774 5.87 19.23 14.15
C LEU A 774 7.25 19.91 14.14
N MET A 775 7.63 20.55 15.25
CA MET A 775 8.97 21.12 15.40
C MET A 775 10.06 20.03 15.33
N VAL A 776 9.85 18.88 15.94
CA VAL A 776 10.77 17.73 15.85
C VAL A 776 10.88 17.21 14.43
N GLU A 777 9.78 17.13 13.67
CA GLU A 777 9.81 16.68 12.26
C GLU A 777 10.62 17.65 11.40
N ARG A 778 10.49 18.96 11.61
CA ARG A 778 11.30 19.99 10.93
C ARG A 778 12.79 19.88 11.28
N LEU A 779 13.13 19.55 12.52
CA LEU A 779 14.52 19.39 12.95
C LEU A 779 15.23 18.21 12.27
N ARG A 780 14.50 17.19 11.83
CA ARG A 780 15.04 16.04 11.10
C ARG A 780 15.65 16.41 9.74
N GLU A 781 15.25 17.52 9.17
CA GLU A 781 15.71 18.00 7.87
C GLU A 781 16.93 18.93 7.97
N LYS A 782 17.21 19.48 9.16
CA LYS A 782 18.36 20.38 9.39
C LYS A 782 19.62 19.60 9.75
N LEU A 783 20.73 19.89 9.06
CA LEU A 783 22.07 19.45 9.46
C LEU A 783 22.51 20.21 10.72
N SER A 784 22.93 19.48 11.76
CA SER A 784 23.41 20.04 13.01
C SER A 784 24.69 19.31 13.46
N ASN A 785 25.57 20.00 14.16
CA ASN A 785 26.76 19.43 14.78
C ASN A 785 26.44 18.65 16.07
N GLU A 786 25.25 18.85 16.62
CA GLU A 786 24.71 18.17 17.77
C GLU A 786 23.87 16.97 17.33
N SER A 787 23.91 15.87 18.12
CA SER A 787 23.02 14.76 17.83
C SER A 787 21.56 15.23 17.99
N MET A 788 20.71 14.77 17.09
CA MET A 788 19.29 15.08 17.12
C MET A 788 18.65 14.60 18.45
N ALA A 789 19.16 13.50 19.01
CA ALA A 789 18.75 12.94 20.27
C ALA A 789 18.93 13.92 21.43
N ASP A 790 20.16 14.43 21.57
CA ASP A 790 20.52 15.35 22.66
C ASP A 790 19.72 16.65 22.57
N ARG A 791 19.45 17.11 21.34
CA ARG A 791 18.64 18.32 21.13
C ARG A 791 17.19 18.10 21.52
N ILE A 792 16.57 16.99 21.13
CA ILE A 792 15.20 16.65 21.53
C ILE A 792 15.12 16.47 23.05
N ALA A 793 16.06 15.74 23.65
CA ALA A 793 16.10 15.52 25.09
C ALA A 793 16.13 16.84 25.89
N ARG A 794 16.98 17.78 25.48
CA ARG A 794 17.03 19.11 26.13
C ARG A 794 15.73 19.90 25.94
N MET A 795 15.12 19.84 24.78
CA MET A 795 13.84 20.51 24.53
C MET A 795 12.72 19.91 25.41
N VAL A 796 12.66 18.58 25.52
CA VAL A 796 11.70 17.89 26.38
C VAL A 796 11.92 18.28 27.85
N GLN A 797 13.17 18.22 28.33
CA GLN A 797 13.53 18.59 29.71
C GLN A 797 13.11 20.03 30.04
N GLN A 798 13.38 20.99 29.17
CA GLN A 798 12.98 22.36 29.33
C GLN A 798 11.45 22.53 29.42
N LEU A 799 10.72 21.83 28.54
CA LEU A 799 9.26 21.92 28.49
C LEU A 799 8.61 21.21 29.68
N GLU A 800 9.16 20.10 30.16
CA GLU A 800 8.70 19.41 31.36
C GLU A 800 8.95 20.27 32.62
N HIS A 801 10.11 20.94 32.72
CA HIS A 801 10.37 21.91 33.77
C HIS A 801 9.36 23.07 33.75
N ASP A 802 9.10 23.62 32.55
CA ASP A 802 8.14 24.72 32.37
C ASP A 802 6.69 24.27 32.68
N ALA A 803 6.38 23.01 32.62
CA ALA A 803 5.08 22.42 32.96
C ALA A 803 4.91 22.14 34.47
N GLY A 804 5.88 22.55 35.33
CA GLY A 804 5.82 22.34 36.78
C GLY A 804 6.05 20.90 37.21
N GLY A 805 6.73 20.07 36.35
CA GLY A 805 7.16 18.74 36.73
C GLY A 805 8.45 18.83 37.52
N ASP A 806 8.42 18.59 38.85
CA ASP A 806 9.60 18.10 39.54
C ASP A 806 9.93 16.76 38.96
N GLY A 807 11.09 16.70 38.24
CA GLY A 807 11.48 15.50 37.46
C GLY A 807 11.51 14.26 38.31
N ASP A 808 10.63 13.33 37.99
CA ASP A 808 10.76 11.97 38.46
C ASP A 808 12.02 11.38 37.75
N GLU A 809 13.19 11.42 38.43
CA GLU A 809 14.49 11.01 37.87
C GLU A 809 14.44 9.63 37.19
N ALA A 810 13.53 8.75 37.63
CA ALA A 810 13.31 7.44 37.01
C ALA A 810 12.60 7.54 35.64
N ALA A 811 11.62 8.43 35.48
CA ALA A 811 10.93 8.70 34.21
C ALA A 811 11.85 9.45 33.23
N GLU A 812 12.68 10.35 33.73
CA GLU A 812 13.70 11.07 32.96
C GLU A 812 14.78 10.12 32.40
N ASN A 813 15.32 9.23 33.23
CA ASN A 813 16.31 8.22 32.81
C ASN A 813 15.72 7.20 31.82
N GLN A 814 14.44 6.86 31.96
CA GLN A 814 13.74 5.96 31.03
C GLN A 814 13.46 6.67 29.70
N ALA A 815 13.09 7.96 29.70
CA ALA A 815 12.94 8.77 28.51
C ALA A 815 14.27 8.98 27.78
N LEU A 816 15.34 9.28 28.48
CA LEU A 816 16.70 9.45 27.93
C LEU A 816 17.27 8.13 27.39
N SER A 817 17.04 6.99 28.04
CA SER A 817 17.45 5.69 27.54
C SER A 817 16.64 5.27 26.31
N GLY A 818 15.34 5.55 26.28
CA GLY A 818 14.47 5.33 25.11
C GLY A 818 14.85 6.22 23.94
N ILE A 819 15.19 7.49 24.18
CA ILE A 819 15.72 8.42 23.19
C ILE A 819 17.06 7.95 22.64
N SER A 820 18.00 7.56 23.50
CA SER A 820 19.31 7.04 23.10
C SER A 820 19.18 5.74 22.29
N GLN A 821 18.30 4.82 22.70
CA GLN A 821 18.09 3.56 21.98
C GLN A 821 17.36 3.76 20.65
N ALA A 822 16.28 4.54 20.62
CA ALA A 822 15.51 4.79 19.39
C ALA A 822 16.31 5.59 18.35
N LEU A 823 17.18 6.50 18.82
CA LEU A 823 18.02 7.34 17.97
C LEU A 823 19.34 6.66 17.62
N ALA A 824 19.93 5.86 18.48
CA ALA A 824 21.09 5.01 18.14
C ALA A 824 20.71 4.01 17.03
N MET A 825 19.50 3.47 17.03
CA MET A 825 19.00 2.61 15.95
C MET A 825 18.54 3.39 14.70
N GLY A 826 18.24 4.67 14.83
CA GLY A 826 17.82 5.55 13.71
C GLY A 826 18.92 6.47 13.14
N GLN A 827 19.91 6.87 13.93
CA GLN A 827 20.96 7.79 13.53
C GLN A 827 22.22 7.13 12.96
N ASP A 828 22.52 5.87 13.24
CA ASP A 828 23.61 5.13 12.56
C ASP A 828 23.42 5.04 11.04
N THR A 829 22.36 5.60 10.53
CA THR A 829 22.13 5.76 9.07
C THR A 829 22.65 7.06 8.46
N LEU A 830 23.17 8.01 9.27
CA LEU A 830 23.65 9.33 8.77
C LEU A 830 25.09 9.67 9.15
N ALA A 831 25.70 8.97 10.12
CA ALA A 831 27.08 9.21 10.51
C ALA A 831 28.04 8.23 9.81
N LEU A 832 28.72 8.71 8.79
CA LEU A 832 29.90 8.04 8.25
C LEU A 832 31.03 8.12 9.30
N PRO A 833 31.73 7.02 9.62
CA PRO A 833 32.85 7.09 10.57
C PRO A 833 34.00 7.88 9.92
N THR A 834 34.27 9.06 10.45
CA THR A 834 35.53 9.75 10.17
C THR A 834 36.67 8.97 10.85
N LYS A 835 37.31 8.08 10.10
CA LYS A 835 38.60 7.52 10.50
C LYS A 835 39.63 8.65 10.60
N ARG A 836 40.02 9.01 11.81
CA ARG A 836 41.30 9.75 12.02
C ARG A 836 42.43 8.91 11.44
N ILE A 837 43.00 9.37 10.34
CA ILE A 837 44.25 8.85 9.80
C ILE A 837 45.35 9.19 10.80
N ARG A 838 45.81 8.20 11.55
CA ARG A 838 47.07 8.27 12.28
C ARG A 838 48.16 8.15 11.22
N THR A 839 48.80 9.27 10.86
CA THR A 839 50.05 9.29 10.14
C THR A 839 51.13 8.76 11.07
N SER A 840 51.55 7.51 10.92
CA SER A 840 52.79 7.01 11.47
C SER A 840 53.93 7.45 10.55
N ARG A 841 54.70 8.44 10.95
CA ARG A 841 56.04 8.68 10.44
C ARG A 841 56.87 7.43 10.73
N ARG A 842 57.19 6.65 9.72
CA ARG A 842 58.36 5.78 9.76
C ARG A 842 59.57 6.60 9.35
N GLN A 843 60.49 6.80 10.31
CA GLN A 843 61.85 7.24 10.04
C GLN A 843 62.61 6.12 9.33
N SER A 844 63.31 6.54 8.31
CA SER A 844 64.28 5.75 7.57
C SER A 844 65.46 5.27 8.42
N LYS A 845 65.85 4.04 8.26
CA LYS A 845 67.23 3.61 8.06
C LYS A 845 67.28 2.59 6.94
#